data_d3ea67b905746f98e69b28066a65e4cd
#
_entry.id   d3ea67b905746f98e69b28066a65e4cd
#
_cell.length_a   1.000
_cell.length_b   1.000
_cell.length_c   1.000
_cell.angle_alpha   90.00
_cell.angle_beta   90.00
_cell.angle_gamma   90.00
#
_symmetry.space_group_name_H-M   'P 1'
#
loop_
_entity.id
_entity.type
_entity.pdbx_description
1 polymer ?
#
loop_
_entity_poly.entity_id
_entity_poly.type
_entity_poly.pdbx_seq_one_letter_code
_entity_poly.pdbx_strand_id
1 'polypeptide(L)'
;SAEPFKALGEPNLFFGVAAGNMDSMINRYTADRKIRSDDAYSPGGLGGKRPDRSSLVYCQRVREAYPKAPIIMGGIEASLRRIAHYDYWQDKVRRSILMDAKADILVYGNAERAIVAIAHRIAKGESVQTITDLRGTAFFRRDNAEGFFELDSTSVDAPGRLDSHINPYLNTADASACEIEKQKTAEEEARGSVVMLRPSSSMKGLAMQGSTDTRAMKNRLPPRELTVIRLPAYEQVKSDPVLYAHANRVLHLETNPGNARALVQRHGDRDIWLNPPPIPLSTEEMDYVFDLPYARTPHPSYEGAKIPAYDMIRFSVNIMRGCFGGCTFCSITEHEGRIMQNRSEDSVIREIEKIRDEVPGFTGIISDIGGPTANMYRLACKSPAIEAACRKPSCVYPGVCENLNTDHSHLIDLYRRARALPGIKKILIGSGLRYDLAVKSPEYVRELVTHHVGGYLKIAPEHTEGGPLSKMMKPGLGAYDKFKQMFDRFSKEAGKEQYLIPYFIAAHPGTSDEDMMNLAIWLKRNGFRADQVQTFYPSPMATATAMYHTGKNPLRKVARDSEGVDIVKGDKRRRLHKAFLRYHDPNNWPMLREALMKMGRADLIGNGKHQLIPKNQPVTDGTYQSARKKNSSVETGVSQKVTAKKGRILTQHTGLPPRETGAGKPPVKRPSRTR
;
A
#
# COMPACT_ATOMS: atom_id res chain seq x y z
N SER A 1 18.66 26.22 -2.42
CA SER A 1 19.77 26.70 -1.58
C SER A 1 19.67 26.13 -0.17
N ALA A 2 20.74 26.22 0.62
CA ALA A 2 20.75 25.83 2.03
C ALA A 2 20.23 26.95 2.96
N GLU A 3 20.04 28.18 2.45
CA GLU A 3 19.67 29.34 3.26
C GLU A 3 18.36 29.17 4.07
N PRO A 4 17.25 28.64 3.51
CA PRO A 4 16.05 28.40 4.30
C PRO A 4 16.27 27.41 5.46
N PHE A 5 17.25 26.50 5.31
CA PHE A 5 17.58 25.53 6.35
C PHE A 5 18.47 26.12 7.42
N LYS A 6 19.36 27.08 7.07
CA LYS A 6 20.13 27.84 8.05
C LYS A 6 19.21 28.69 8.96
N ALA A 7 18.13 29.21 8.41
CA ALA A 7 17.15 29.98 9.18
C ALA A 7 16.42 29.16 10.27
N LEU A 8 16.46 27.81 10.22
CA LEU A 8 15.89 26.96 11.27
C LEU A 8 16.69 26.98 12.57
N GLY A 9 17.96 27.41 12.54
CA GLY A 9 18.87 27.32 13.67
C GLY A 9 19.47 25.91 13.83
N GLU A 10 20.46 25.79 14.71
CA GLU A 10 21.05 24.51 15.07
C GLU A 10 20.07 23.69 15.93
N PRO A 11 19.91 22.40 15.68
CA PRO A 11 18.95 21.59 16.43
C PRO A 11 19.48 21.29 17.84
N ASN A 12 18.61 21.24 18.82
CA ASN A 12 18.97 20.78 20.17
C ASN A 12 19.47 19.34 20.22
N LEU A 13 18.93 18.47 19.36
CA LEU A 13 19.27 17.06 19.32
C LEU A 13 19.62 16.60 17.90
N PHE A 14 18.70 16.72 16.95
CA PHE A 14 18.87 16.28 15.58
C PHE A 14 17.84 16.92 14.64
N PHE A 15 18.10 16.90 13.34
CA PHE A 15 17.09 17.19 12.32
C PHE A 15 16.32 15.92 11.98
N GLY A 16 14.99 15.93 12.15
CA GLY A 16 14.06 14.93 11.64
C GLY A 16 13.61 15.28 10.23
N VAL A 17 13.86 14.42 9.24
CA VAL A 17 13.55 14.69 7.83
C VAL A 17 12.62 13.65 7.25
N ALA A 18 11.46 14.10 6.71
CA ALA A 18 10.50 13.27 5.99
C ALA A 18 9.90 14.02 4.80
N ALA A 19 9.38 13.29 3.82
CA ALA A 19 8.68 13.88 2.67
C ALA A 19 7.23 14.30 2.96
N GLY A 20 6.71 14.01 4.14
CA GLY A 20 5.30 14.13 4.52
C GLY A 20 4.51 12.84 4.30
N ASN A 21 3.20 12.94 4.20
CA ASN A 21 2.27 11.80 4.16
C ASN A 21 2.39 10.92 2.90
N MET A 22 3.00 11.43 1.84
CA MET A 22 3.10 10.73 0.57
C MET A 22 4.51 10.83 0.00
N ASP A 23 4.91 9.79 -0.72
CA ASP A 23 6.11 9.81 -1.54
C ASP A 23 6.07 10.98 -2.54
N SER A 24 7.10 11.81 -2.56
CA SER A 24 7.14 13.04 -3.38
C SER A 24 7.05 12.77 -4.86
N MET A 25 7.65 11.66 -5.34
CA MET A 25 7.62 11.27 -6.75
C MET A 25 6.22 10.78 -7.14
N ILE A 26 5.58 9.95 -6.31
CA ILE A 26 4.21 9.45 -6.53
C ILE A 26 3.22 10.62 -6.52
N ASN A 27 3.43 11.60 -5.66
CA ASN A 27 2.59 12.78 -5.59
C ASN A 27 2.75 13.69 -6.82
N ARG A 28 3.98 13.87 -7.30
CA ARG A 28 4.28 14.79 -8.41
C ARG A 28 3.97 14.23 -9.79
N TYR A 29 4.15 12.93 -10.00
CA TYR A 29 4.02 12.31 -11.33
C TYR A 29 2.80 11.40 -11.42
N THR A 30 2.29 11.23 -12.63
CA THR A 30 1.31 10.18 -12.95
C THR A 30 2.02 8.84 -13.20
N ALA A 31 1.24 7.76 -13.29
CA ALA A 31 1.77 6.45 -13.69
C ALA A 31 2.36 6.42 -15.13
N ASP A 32 2.09 7.43 -15.94
CA ASP A 32 2.67 7.61 -17.28
C ASP A 32 3.86 8.60 -17.25
N ARG A 33 4.45 8.85 -16.07
CA ARG A 33 5.59 9.76 -15.82
C ARG A 33 5.34 11.23 -16.20
N LYS A 34 4.08 11.63 -16.36
CA LYS A 34 3.70 13.03 -16.62
C LYS A 34 3.59 13.81 -15.32
N ILE A 35 4.08 15.04 -15.30
CA ILE A 35 3.93 15.93 -14.16
C ILE A 35 2.44 16.23 -13.95
N ARG A 36 1.98 16.17 -12.69
CA ARG A 36 0.63 16.59 -12.30
C ARG A 36 0.56 18.11 -12.27
N SER A 37 -0.56 18.65 -12.68
CA SER A 37 -0.84 20.08 -12.61
C SER A 37 -1.14 20.57 -11.20
N ASP A 38 -1.59 19.65 -10.32
CA ASP A 38 -2.08 19.92 -8.99
C ASP A 38 -1.32 19.12 -7.93
N ASP A 39 -1.26 19.64 -6.72
CA ASP A 39 -0.76 18.98 -5.53
C ASP A 39 -1.76 19.19 -4.38
N ALA A 40 -2.50 18.16 -4.03
CA ALA A 40 -3.53 18.23 -2.97
C ALA A 40 -2.96 18.60 -1.58
N TYR A 41 -1.66 18.42 -1.35
CA TYR A 41 -0.99 18.73 -0.09
C TYR A 41 -0.34 20.12 -0.05
N SER A 42 -0.50 20.90 -1.10
CA SER A 42 0.03 22.27 -1.18
C SER A 42 -1.07 23.31 -1.07
N PRO A 43 -0.76 24.53 -0.56
CA PRO A 43 -1.70 25.65 -0.53
C PRO A 43 -2.31 25.94 -1.92
N GLY A 44 -3.63 26.06 -1.97
CA GLY A 44 -4.37 26.26 -3.22
C GLY A 44 -4.31 25.09 -4.20
N GLY A 45 -3.78 23.94 -3.79
CA GLY A 45 -3.57 22.79 -4.68
C GLY A 45 -2.46 22.99 -5.71
N LEU A 46 -1.58 23.97 -5.52
CA LEU A 46 -0.56 24.36 -6.50
C LEU A 46 0.57 23.31 -6.57
N GLY A 47 0.76 22.73 -7.76
CA GLY A 47 1.85 21.81 -8.04
C GLY A 47 3.24 22.49 -8.07
N GLY A 48 4.30 21.67 -7.93
CA GLY A 48 5.68 22.14 -8.09
C GLY A 48 6.31 22.82 -6.88
N LYS A 49 5.66 22.85 -5.74
CA LYS A 49 6.18 23.45 -4.49
C LYS A 49 7.19 22.58 -3.75
N ARG A 50 7.21 21.29 -4.03
CA ARG A 50 8.14 20.33 -3.42
C ARG A 50 9.17 19.85 -4.45
N PRO A 51 10.44 19.64 -4.05
CA PRO A 51 11.44 19.05 -4.94
C PRO A 51 11.12 17.58 -5.18
N ASP A 52 11.59 17.06 -6.30
CA ASP A 52 11.65 15.62 -6.54
C ASP A 52 12.54 14.95 -5.50
N ARG A 53 12.10 13.80 -4.98
CA ARG A 53 12.81 13.08 -3.92
C ARG A 53 13.07 13.97 -2.70
N SER A 54 12.00 14.55 -2.16
CA SER A 54 12.04 15.56 -1.11
C SER A 54 12.91 15.16 0.07
N SER A 55 12.79 13.92 0.58
CA SER A 55 13.60 13.45 1.71
C SER A 55 15.10 13.51 1.41
N LEU A 56 15.50 13.11 0.20
CA LEU A 56 16.89 13.19 -0.25
C LEU A 56 17.40 14.64 -0.29
N VAL A 57 16.64 15.51 -0.96
CA VAL A 57 17.03 16.92 -1.14
C VAL A 57 17.09 17.64 0.19
N TYR A 58 16.13 17.43 1.07
CA TYR A 58 16.10 18.09 2.38
C TYR A 58 17.28 17.65 3.25
N CYS A 59 17.59 16.35 3.32
CA CYS A 59 18.78 15.88 4.04
C CYS A 59 20.06 16.52 3.51
N GLN A 60 20.22 16.59 2.18
CA GLN A 60 21.39 17.21 1.58
C GLN A 60 21.50 18.70 1.93
N ARG A 61 20.39 19.45 1.90
CA ARG A 61 20.37 20.87 2.26
C ARG A 61 20.63 21.09 3.75
N VAL A 62 20.08 20.24 4.61
CA VAL A 62 20.39 20.27 6.06
C VAL A 62 21.89 19.99 6.28
N ARG A 63 22.46 18.99 5.61
CA ARG A 63 23.88 18.66 5.73
C ARG A 63 24.80 19.78 5.21
N GLU A 64 24.37 20.51 4.17
CA GLU A 64 25.08 21.72 3.70
C GLU A 64 25.02 22.86 4.72
N ALA A 65 23.85 23.06 5.35
CA ALA A 65 23.66 24.12 6.36
C ALA A 65 24.38 23.80 7.67
N TYR A 66 24.31 22.54 8.11
CA TYR A 66 24.81 22.05 9.40
C TYR A 66 25.62 20.77 9.21
N PRO A 67 26.91 20.86 8.86
CA PRO A 67 27.74 19.70 8.48
C PRO A 67 27.89 18.63 9.56
N LYS A 68 27.77 19.00 10.85
CA LYS A 68 28.00 18.11 12.00
C LYS A 68 26.72 17.68 12.71
N ALA A 69 25.58 18.35 12.45
CA ALA A 69 24.34 18.03 13.14
C ALA A 69 23.83 16.64 12.79
N PRO A 70 23.31 15.87 13.73
CA PRO A 70 22.68 14.58 13.45
C PRO A 70 21.45 14.73 12.55
N ILE A 71 21.29 13.85 11.57
CA ILE A 71 20.14 13.82 10.66
C ILE A 71 19.49 12.46 10.73
N ILE A 72 18.25 12.42 11.21
CA ILE A 72 17.40 11.23 11.25
C ILE A 72 16.37 11.36 10.14
N MET A 73 16.41 10.47 9.15
CA MET A 73 15.43 10.48 8.08
C MET A 73 14.37 9.40 8.27
N GLY A 74 13.14 9.66 7.82
CA GLY A 74 12.04 8.71 7.97
C GLY A 74 10.88 8.96 7.00
N GLY A 75 9.72 8.44 7.36
CA GLY A 75 8.50 8.51 6.55
C GLY A 75 8.48 7.50 5.40
N ILE A 76 7.37 7.48 4.66
CA ILE A 76 7.13 6.48 3.61
C ILE A 76 8.18 6.52 2.49
N GLU A 77 8.60 7.69 2.06
CA GLU A 77 9.59 7.85 0.99
C GLU A 77 10.93 7.23 1.34
N ALA A 78 11.41 7.44 2.57
CA ALA A 78 12.65 6.84 3.07
C ALA A 78 12.50 5.33 3.28
N SER A 79 11.39 4.88 3.90
CA SER A 79 11.10 3.47 4.14
C SER A 79 11.15 2.63 2.86
N LEU A 80 10.58 3.14 1.77
CA LEU A 80 10.53 2.44 0.49
C LEU A 80 11.86 2.49 -0.31
N ARG A 81 12.90 3.15 0.22
CA ARG A 81 14.22 3.30 -0.42
C ARG A 81 15.38 2.95 0.51
N ARG A 82 15.10 2.19 1.59
CA ARG A 82 16.09 1.86 2.62
C ARG A 82 17.23 0.95 2.16
N ILE A 83 17.04 0.19 1.08
CA ILE A 83 18.06 -0.61 0.40
C ILE A 83 18.10 -0.26 -1.10
N ALA A 84 18.89 -1.00 -1.90
CA ALA A 84 18.84 -0.89 -3.36
C ALA A 84 17.41 -1.09 -3.87
N HIS A 85 16.92 -0.18 -4.69
CA HIS A 85 15.54 -0.16 -5.16
C HIS A 85 15.45 0.30 -6.62
N TYR A 86 14.45 -0.22 -7.35
CA TYR A 86 14.16 0.23 -8.69
C TYR A 86 13.43 1.58 -8.66
N ASP A 87 14.01 2.56 -9.34
CA ASP A 87 13.43 3.89 -9.56
C ASP A 87 12.71 3.90 -10.92
N TYR A 88 11.39 3.90 -10.87
CA TYR A 88 10.54 3.87 -12.04
C TYR A 88 10.73 5.08 -12.98
N TRP A 89 10.97 6.26 -12.41
CA TRP A 89 11.08 7.50 -13.18
C TRP A 89 12.37 7.57 -14.01
N GLN A 90 13.46 7.00 -13.48
CA GLN A 90 14.76 6.93 -14.14
C GLN A 90 15.00 5.58 -14.83
N ASP A 91 14.09 4.62 -14.69
CA ASP A 91 14.19 3.25 -15.22
C ASP A 91 15.52 2.57 -14.85
N LYS A 92 15.93 2.70 -13.59
CA LYS A 92 17.18 2.12 -13.08
C LYS A 92 17.12 1.73 -11.62
N VAL A 93 17.95 0.80 -11.22
CA VAL A 93 18.18 0.49 -9.81
C VAL A 93 19.07 1.58 -9.19
N ARG A 94 18.60 2.17 -8.07
CA ARG A 94 19.34 3.15 -7.27
C ARG A 94 19.87 2.51 -5.99
N ARG A 95 20.90 3.13 -5.42
CA ARG A 95 21.41 2.80 -4.09
C ARG A 95 20.36 3.08 -3.03
N SER A 96 20.57 2.56 -1.80
CA SER A 96 19.83 3.02 -0.64
C SER A 96 19.80 4.56 -0.58
N ILE A 97 18.65 5.13 -0.23
CA ILE A 97 18.51 6.59 -0.08
C ILE A 97 19.48 7.14 0.98
N LEU A 98 19.82 6.34 1.97
CA LEU A 98 20.75 6.71 3.03
C LEU A 98 22.14 7.08 2.48
N MET A 99 22.59 6.37 1.43
CA MET A 99 23.86 6.67 0.73
C MET A 99 23.88 8.06 0.10
N ASP A 100 22.78 8.42 -0.54
CA ASP A 100 22.68 9.66 -1.32
C ASP A 100 22.29 10.86 -0.43
N ALA A 101 21.50 10.62 0.63
CA ALA A 101 20.98 11.64 1.52
C ALA A 101 22.03 12.18 2.51
N LYS A 102 23.08 11.41 2.82
CA LYS A 102 24.06 11.72 3.87
C LYS A 102 23.42 11.90 5.26
N ALA A 103 22.31 11.20 5.52
CA ALA A 103 21.70 11.10 6.84
C ALA A 103 22.46 10.07 7.69
N ASP A 104 22.34 10.16 9.01
CA ASP A 104 23.06 9.28 9.94
C ASP A 104 22.26 7.97 10.17
N ILE A 105 20.96 8.11 10.44
CA ILE A 105 20.05 6.97 10.63
C ILE A 105 18.81 7.18 9.76
N LEU A 106 18.33 6.08 9.17
CA LEU A 106 17.01 6.00 8.55
C LEU A 106 16.10 5.19 9.47
N VAL A 107 14.97 5.76 9.88
CA VAL A 107 13.92 5.06 10.62
C VAL A 107 12.80 4.68 9.66
N TYR A 108 12.47 3.40 9.58
CA TYR A 108 11.44 2.90 8.68
C TYR A 108 10.27 2.27 9.45
N GLY A 109 9.13 2.25 8.83
CA GLY A 109 7.91 1.78 9.46
C GLY A 109 7.32 2.82 10.41
N ASN A 110 6.58 2.33 11.41
CA ASN A 110 6.05 3.16 12.49
C ASN A 110 7.19 3.49 13.47
N ALA A 111 7.52 4.75 13.57
CA ALA A 111 8.79 5.23 14.12
C ALA A 111 8.71 5.72 15.57
N GLU A 112 7.55 5.72 16.20
CA GLU A 112 7.27 6.39 17.47
C GLU A 112 8.26 5.96 18.57
N ARG A 113 8.40 4.66 18.83
CA ARG A 113 9.37 4.16 19.83
C ARG A 113 10.81 4.47 19.45
N ALA A 114 11.17 4.27 18.18
CA ALA A 114 12.54 4.47 17.72
C ALA A 114 12.97 5.93 17.83
N ILE A 115 12.11 6.87 17.40
CA ILE A 115 12.46 8.31 17.45
C ILE A 115 12.59 8.83 18.88
N VAL A 116 11.73 8.38 19.79
CA VAL A 116 11.81 8.72 21.22
C VAL A 116 13.09 8.13 21.84
N ALA A 117 13.41 6.87 21.55
CA ALA A 117 14.64 6.23 22.04
C ALA A 117 15.89 6.96 21.53
N ILE A 118 15.94 7.31 20.23
CA ILE A 118 17.05 8.09 19.64
C ILE A 118 17.18 9.45 20.34
N ALA A 119 16.06 10.16 20.51
CA ALA A 119 16.07 11.47 21.16
C ALA A 119 16.63 11.40 22.59
N HIS A 120 16.18 10.44 23.39
CA HIS A 120 16.66 10.26 24.77
C HIS A 120 18.14 9.88 24.83
N ARG A 121 18.63 9.03 23.91
CA ARG A 121 20.03 8.61 23.87
C ARG A 121 20.94 9.78 23.48
N ILE A 122 20.57 10.54 22.44
CA ILE A 122 21.33 11.74 22.04
C ILE A 122 21.31 12.79 23.15
N ALA A 123 20.17 13.01 23.83
CA ALA A 123 20.06 13.93 24.96
C ALA A 123 20.97 13.55 26.15
N LYS A 124 21.30 12.26 26.31
CA LYS A 124 22.28 11.75 27.28
C LYS A 124 23.73 11.83 26.80
N GLY A 125 23.98 12.40 25.63
CA GLY A 125 25.31 12.59 25.05
C GLY A 125 25.82 11.41 24.23
N GLU A 126 24.97 10.40 23.93
CA GLU A 126 25.37 9.30 23.08
C GLU A 126 25.49 9.77 21.61
N SER A 127 26.58 9.32 20.95
CA SER A 127 26.76 9.64 19.52
C SER A 127 25.73 8.94 18.65
N VAL A 128 25.17 9.64 17.66
CA VAL A 128 24.22 9.06 16.72
C VAL A 128 24.79 7.85 15.96
N GLN A 129 26.11 7.81 15.75
CA GLN A 129 26.80 6.71 15.06
C GLN A 129 26.86 5.41 15.88
N THR A 130 26.71 5.48 17.20
CA THR A 130 26.71 4.30 18.08
C THR A 130 25.32 3.70 18.28
N ILE A 131 24.25 4.40 17.86
CA ILE A 131 22.87 3.95 17.97
C ILE A 131 22.58 2.95 16.83
N THR A 132 22.92 1.68 17.03
CA THR A 132 22.86 0.63 15.99
C THR A 132 21.92 -0.54 16.35
N ASP A 133 21.34 -0.55 17.51
CA ASP A 133 20.59 -1.65 18.13
C ASP A 133 19.05 -1.48 18.05
N LEU A 134 18.56 -0.34 17.57
CA LEU A 134 17.13 -0.06 17.52
C LEU A 134 16.46 -0.74 16.33
N ARG A 135 15.35 -1.45 16.59
CA ARG A 135 14.53 -2.04 15.53
C ARG A 135 13.91 -0.96 14.64
N GLY A 136 13.66 -1.31 13.38
CA GLY A 136 13.08 -0.37 12.41
C GLY A 136 14.06 0.71 11.95
N THR A 137 15.38 0.48 12.09
CA THR A 137 16.41 1.43 11.65
C THR A 137 17.31 0.86 10.57
N ALA A 138 17.88 1.74 9.77
CA ALA A 138 18.98 1.44 8.86
C ALA A 138 20.11 2.45 9.05
N PHE A 139 21.35 2.00 8.98
CA PHE A 139 22.54 2.82 9.20
C PHE A 139 23.74 2.26 8.44
N PHE A 140 24.81 3.05 8.38
CA PHE A 140 26.08 2.61 7.80
C PHE A 140 26.87 1.77 8.78
N ARG A 141 27.48 0.71 8.27
CA ARG A 141 28.43 -0.11 9.03
C ARG A 141 29.68 -0.35 8.20
N ARG A 142 30.85 -0.31 8.85
CA ARG A 142 32.14 -0.59 8.21
C ARG A 142 32.69 -1.95 8.60
N ASP A 143 32.32 -2.42 9.78
CA ASP A 143 32.88 -3.63 10.38
C ASP A 143 31.84 -4.74 10.46
N ASN A 144 32.31 -6.00 10.49
CA ASN A 144 31.43 -7.14 10.77
C ASN A 144 30.82 -6.97 12.17
N ALA A 145 29.54 -7.28 12.29
CA ALA A 145 28.84 -7.18 13.57
C ALA A 145 29.41 -8.22 14.53
N GLU A 146 30.15 -7.78 15.55
CA GLU A 146 30.52 -8.68 16.63
C GLU A 146 29.27 -9.31 17.25
N GLY A 147 29.31 -10.63 17.46
CA GLY A 147 28.19 -11.38 18.01
C GLY A 147 27.11 -11.83 17.02
N PHE A 148 27.16 -11.42 15.74
CA PHE A 148 26.23 -11.88 14.71
C PHE A 148 26.83 -12.93 13.79
N PHE A 149 25.99 -13.88 13.37
CA PHE A 149 26.31 -14.84 12.33
C PHE A 149 25.82 -14.28 10.97
N GLU A 150 26.72 -14.11 10.05
CA GLU A 150 26.38 -13.67 8.70
C GLU A 150 26.07 -14.87 7.81
N LEU A 151 24.91 -14.87 7.17
CA LEU A 151 24.48 -15.83 6.18
C LEU A 151 24.40 -15.13 4.82
N ASP A 152 25.00 -15.72 3.79
CA ASP A 152 24.79 -15.26 2.43
C ASP A 152 23.36 -15.61 1.98
N SER A 153 22.64 -14.65 1.41
CA SER A 153 21.25 -14.84 0.97
C SER A 153 21.13 -15.92 -0.12
N THR A 154 22.15 -16.10 -0.93
CA THR A 154 22.18 -17.13 -1.98
C THR A 154 22.37 -18.55 -1.43
N SER A 155 22.87 -18.70 -0.22
CA SER A 155 22.93 -19.99 0.48
C SER A 155 21.67 -20.30 1.26
N VAL A 156 20.99 -19.28 1.79
CA VAL A 156 19.77 -19.41 2.59
C VAL A 156 18.54 -19.58 1.69
N ASP A 157 18.44 -18.76 0.66
CA ASP A 157 17.42 -18.82 -0.40
C ASP A 157 18.14 -18.61 -1.75
N ALA A 158 18.97 -19.58 -2.14
CA ALA A 158 19.69 -19.51 -3.40
C ALA A 158 18.73 -19.24 -4.55
N PRO A 159 19.12 -18.44 -5.59
CA PRO A 159 18.29 -18.25 -6.76
C PRO A 159 17.82 -19.61 -7.30
N GLY A 160 16.54 -19.95 -7.09
CA GLY A 160 15.96 -21.25 -7.41
C GLY A 160 15.64 -22.16 -6.23
N ARG A 161 16.08 -21.85 -5.00
CA ARG A 161 15.72 -22.63 -3.80
C ARG A 161 15.13 -21.72 -2.73
N LEU A 162 14.13 -22.23 -2.01
CA LEU A 162 13.61 -21.58 -0.82
C LEU A 162 14.47 -21.97 0.38
N ASP A 163 14.74 -20.98 1.23
CA ASP A 163 15.08 -21.28 2.62
C ASP A 163 13.96 -22.15 3.20
N SER A 164 14.34 -23.21 3.94
CA SER A 164 13.48 -24.29 4.44
C SER A 164 12.40 -23.85 5.45
N HIS A 165 11.81 -22.71 5.27
CA HIS A 165 10.65 -22.29 6.04
C HIS A 165 9.37 -22.64 5.29
N ILE A 166 8.40 -23.12 6.08
CA ILE A 166 7.06 -23.51 5.67
C ILE A 166 6.62 -22.72 4.43
N ASN A 167 6.28 -23.42 3.37
CA ASN A 167 5.74 -22.82 2.16
C ASN A 167 4.64 -21.81 2.56
N PRO A 168 4.83 -20.51 2.31
CA PRO A 168 3.87 -19.49 2.75
C PRO A 168 2.47 -19.66 2.15
N TYR A 169 2.32 -20.59 1.20
CA TYR A 169 1.07 -20.88 0.52
C TYR A 169 0.40 -22.19 0.96
N LEU A 170 1.05 -23.00 1.81
CA LEU A 170 0.39 -24.18 2.37
C LEU A 170 -0.45 -23.75 3.59
N ASN A 171 -1.73 -24.01 3.52
CA ASN A 171 -2.56 -24.14 4.69
C ASN A 171 -2.09 -25.40 5.42
N THR A 172 -1.71 -25.28 6.69
CA THR A 172 -1.31 -26.43 7.51
C THR A 172 -2.43 -27.46 7.68
N ALA A 173 -3.66 -27.12 7.36
CA ALA A 173 -4.82 -27.99 7.38
C ALA A 173 -4.99 -28.85 6.09
N ASP A 174 -4.41 -28.40 4.96
CA ASP A 174 -4.53 -29.09 3.67
C ASP A 174 -3.32 -29.98 3.35
N ALA A 175 -2.27 -29.91 4.16
CA ALA A 175 -1.09 -30.74 4.00
C ALA A 175 -1.37 -32.13 4.55
N SER A 176 -1.40 -33.13 3.69
CA SER A 176 -1.42 -34.54 4.14
C SER A 176 -0.19 -34.83 5.00
N ALA A 177 -0.30 -35.75 5.95
CA ALA A 177 0.82 -36.16 6.82
C ALA A 177 2.08 -36.55 5.99
N CYS A 178 1.90 -37.08 4.79
CA CYS A 178 2.96 -37.43 3.84
C CYS A 178 3.67 -36.20 3.22
N GLU A 179 2.97 -35.07 3.05
CA GLU A 179 3.61 -33.84 2.57
C GLU A 179 4.38 -33.11 3.67
N ILE A 180 3.90 -33.22 4.91
CA ILE A 180 4.61 -32.70 6.09
C ILE A 180 5.91 -33.50 6.33
N GLU A 181 5.87 -34.80 6.10
CA GLU A 181 7.03 -35.68 6.26
C GLU A 181 8.06 -35.48 5.13
N LYS A 182 7.60 -35.32 3.88
CA LYS A 182 8.46 -34.94 2.74
C LYS A 182 9.09 -33.56 2.92
N GLN A 183 8.37 -32.62 3.53
CA GLN A 183 8.94 -31.31 3.86
C GLN A 183 10.00 -31.40 4.96
N LYS A 184 9.77 -32.19 6.00
CA LYS A 184 10.76 -32.44 7.05
C LYS A 184 12.04 -33.07 6.50
N THR A 185 11.90 -34.03 5.58
CA THR A 185 13.06 -34.69 4.93
C THR A 185 13.81 -33.72 4.01
N ALA A 186 13.11 -32.87 3.25
CA ALA A 186 13.71 -31.83 2.44
C ALA A 186 14.37 -30.72 3.29
N GLU A 187 13.82 -30.45 4.47
CA GLU A 187 14.40 -29.54 5.47
C GLU A 187 15.71 -30.11 6.07
N GLU A 188 15.77 -31.39 6.32
CA GLU A 188 16.97 -32.07 6.81
C GLU A 188 18.08 -32.12 5.76
N GLU A 189 17.74 -32.38 4.49
CA GLU A 189 18.70 -32.35 3.37
C GLU A 189 19.20 -30.92 3.08
N ALA A 190 18.38 -29.89 3.21
CA ALA A 190 18.78 -28.48 3.04
C ALA A 190 19.70 -27.99 4.17
N ARG A 191 19.55 -28.54 5.40
CA ARG A 191 20.45 -28.23 6.54
C ARG A 191 21.90 -28.66 6.29
N GLY A 192 22.13 -29.65 5.44
CA GLY A 192 23.47 -30.12 5.08
C GLY A 192 24.26 -29.20 4.14
N SER A 193 23.60 -28.23 3.52
CA SER A 193 24.20 -27.38 2.47
C SER A 193 24.44 -25.90 2.88
N VAL A 194 24.24 -25.55 4.15
CA VAL A 194 24.52 -24.20 4.66
C VAL A 194 26.00 -24.01 4.89
N VAL A 195 26.66 -23.27 4.01
CA VAL A 195 28.05 -22.85 4.21
C VAL A 195 28.06 -21.74 5.26
N MET A 196 28.46 -22.06 6.48
CA MET A 196 28.71 -21.07 7.53
C MET A 196 30.05 -20.39 7.26
N LEU A 197 30.03 -19.09 6.99
CA LEU A 197 31.24 -18.29 7.01
C LEU A 197 31.80 -18.28 8.46
N ARG A 198 33.09 -18.55 8.59
CA ARG A 198 33.74 -18.65 9.91
C ARG A 198 33.58 -17.34 10.69
N PRO A 199 33.26 -17.41 12.01
CA PRO A 199 33.30 -16.23 12.86
C PRO A 199 34.71 -15.61 12.86
N SER A 200 34.78 -14.28 12.92
CA SER A 200 36.05 -13.58 13.03
C SER A 200 36.80 -14.05 14.30
N SER A 201 38.11 -14.02 14.25
CA SER A 201 39.01 -14.61 15.26
C SER A 201 38.88 -14.07 16.71
N SER A 202 38.00 -13.11 16.97
CA SER A 202 37.76 -12.51 18.28
C SER A 202 36.79 -13.27 19.22
N MET A 203 36.06 -14.29 18.72
CA MET A 203 35.09 -15.04 19.53
C MET A 203 35.66 -16.21 20.35
N LYS A 204 36.96 -16.26 20.67
CA LYS A 204 37.51 -17.31 21.51
C LYS A 204 37.15 -17.23 23.01
N GLY A 205 36.41 -16.22 23.42
CA GLY A 205 36.13 -15.90 24.84
C GLY A 205 34.75 -16.24 25.40
N LEU A 206 33.73 -16.57 24.58
CA LEU A 206 32.40 -16.94 25.08
C LEU A 206 32.17 -18.45 24.96
N ALA A 207 32.88 -19.23 25.79
CA ALA A 207 32.54 -20.62 26.04
C ALA A 207 31.31 -20.67 26.97
N MET A 208 30.14 -21.03 26.42
CA MET A 208 28.99 -21.41 27.24
C MET A 208 29.39 -22.62 28.08
N GLN A 209 29.50 -22.46 29.44
CA GLN A 209 29.65 -23.54 30.37
C GLN A 209 28.39 -24.41 30.33
N GLY A 210 28.54 -25.67 29.91
CA GLY A 210 27.57 -26.70 30.16
C GLY A 210 27.02 -27.46 28.95
N SER A 211 27.86 -28.07 28.12
CA SER A 211 27.55 -29.32 27.39
C SER A 211 28.82 -29.88 26.71
N THR A 212 29.21 -31.09 27.04
CA THR A 212 30.36 -31.80 26.48
C THR A 212 30.06 -32.50 25.15
N ASP A 213 28.94 -32.26 24.51
CA ASP A 213 28.56 -32.91 23.26
C ASP A 213 28.84 -32.00 22.05
N THR A 214 30.10 -32.06 21.63
CA THR A 214 30.60 -31.30 20.46
C THR A 214 30.02 -31.75 19.12
N ARG A 215 29.36 -32.91 19.04
CA ARG A 215 28.67 -33.37 17.82
C ARG A 215 27.28 -32.75 17.65
N ALA A 216 26.56 -32.52 18.76
CA ALA A 216 25.24 -31.88 18.74
C ALA A 216 25.30 -30.38 18.38
N MET A 217 26.43 -29.69 18.65
CA MET A 217 26.62 -28.28 18.33
C MET A 217 26.87 -27.99 16.83
N LYS A 218 27.35 -28.96 16.07
CA LYS A 218 27.69 -28.75 14.64
C LYS A 218 26.50 -28.60 13.71
N ASN A 219 25.29 -28.97 14.13
CA ASN A 219 24.11 -28.98 13.29
C ASN A 219 23.00 -27.99 13.72
N ARG A 220 23.20 -27.14 14.70
CA ARG A 220 22.22 -26.13 15.11
C ARG A 220 22.48 -24.83 14.37
N LEU A 221 21.51 -24.39 13.55
CA LEU A 221 21.52 -23.03 12.99
C LEU A 221 21.53 -22.02 14.14
N PRO A 222 22.29 -20.91 14.02
CA PRO A 222 22.34 -19.88 15.04
C PRO A 222 20.93 -19.27 15.25
N PRO A 223 20.62 -18.77 16.45
CA PRO A 223 19.37 -18.07 16.72
C PRO A 223 19.12 -16.96 15.70
N ARG A 224 17.88 -16.78 15.29
CA ARG A 224 17.51 -15.78 14.26
C ARG A 224 17.88 -14.36 14.69
N GLU A 225 17.76 -14.07 15.97
CA GLU A 225 18.07 -12.76 16.57
C GLU A 225 19.57 -12.42 16.45
N LEU A 226 20.42 -13.42 16.43
CA LEU A 226 21.86 -13.28 16.25
C LEU A 226 22.32 -13.54 14.82
N THR A 227 21.37 -13.57 13.88
CA THR A 227 21.67 -13.86 12.46
C THR A 227 21.39 -12.63 11.61
N VAL A 228 22.32 -12.32 10.70
CA VAL A 228 22.13 -11.32 9.66
C VAL A 228 22.26 -11.96 8.27
N ILE A 229 21.42 -11.56 7.34
CA ILE A 229 21.48 -12.06 5.95
C ILE A 229 22.14 -11.01 5.08
N ARG A 230 23.22 -11.41 4.41
CA ARG A 230 23.88 -10.59 3.38
C ARG A 230 23.14 -10.74 2.05
N LEU A 231 22.54 -9.64 1.61
CA LEU A 231 21.92 -9.54 0.30
C LEU A 231 22.99 -9.35 -0.79
N PRO A 232 22.72 -9.70 -2.05
CA PRO A 232 23.56 -9.34 -3.17
C PRO A 232 23.85 -7.83 -3.16
N ALA A 233 25.10 -7.46 -3.42
CA ALA A 233 25.55 -6.07 -3.41
C ALA A 233 24.76 -5.21 -4.40
N TYR A 234 24.72 -3.90 -4.15
CA TYR A 234 24.05 -2.95 -5.06
C TYR A 234 24.51 -3.10 -6.51
N GLU A 235 25.81 -3.26 -6.74
CA GLU A 235 26.39 -3.41 -8.07
C GLU A 235 25.87 -4.67 -8.77
N GLN A 236 25.70 -5.75 -8.02
CA GLN A 236 25.16 -7.03 -8.52
C GLN A 236 23.65 -6.89 -8.85
N VAL A 237 22.83 -6.36 -7.93
CA VAL A 237 21.39 -6.21 -8.18
C VAL A 237 21.09 -5.16 -9.26
N LYS A 238 22.00 -4.22 -9.48
CA LYS A 238 21.89 -3.24 -10.57
C LYS A 238 22.11 -3.86 -11.94
N SER A 239 23.02 -4.82 -12.06
CA SER A 239 23.39 -5.45 -13.32
C SER A 239 22.62 -6.73 -13.62
N ASP A 240 22.15 -7.45 -12.60
CA ASP A 240 21.46 -8.74 -12.73
C ASP A 240 20.02 -8.68 -12.20
N PRO A 241 19.00 -8.69 -13.09
CA PRO A 241 17.59 -8.70 -12.69
C PRO A 241 17.21 -9.90 -11.82
N VAL A 242 17.84 -11.06 -11.99
CA VAL A 242 17.56 -12.26 -11.17
C VAL A 242 17.99 -12.03 -9.73
N LEU A 243 19.17 -11.46 -9.52
CA LEU A 243 19.65 -11.10 -8.18
C LEU A 243 18.81 -9.97 -7.54
N TYR A 244 18.29 -9.02 -8.35
CA TYR A 244 17.38 -8.02 -7.85
C TYR A 244 16.07 -8.65 -7.35
N ALA A 245 15.46 -9.53 -8.14
CA ALA A 245 14.24 -10.24 -7.76
C ALA A 245 14.48 -11.12 -6.52
N HIS A 246 15.63 -11.79 -6.44
CA HIS A 246 16.04 -12.57 -5.26
C HIS A 246 16.18 -11.68 -4.01
N ALA A 247 16.89 -10.57 -4.09
CA ALA A 247 17.04 -9.63 -2.96
C ALA A 247 15.69 -9.09 -2.49
N ASN A 248 14.79 -8.74 -3.43
CA ASN A 248 13.42 -8.33 -3.11
C ASN A 248 12.65 -9.44 -2.38
N ARG A 249 12.76 -10.69 -2.84
CA ARG A 249 12.15 -11.84 -2.17
C ARG A 249 12.65 -12.00 -0.74
N VAL A 250 13.96 -12.01 -0.53
CA VAL A 250 14.55 -12.17 0.81
C VAL A 250 14.08 -11.05 1.75
N LEU A 251 14.05 -9.81 1.27
CA LEU A 251 13.51 -8.67 2.02
C LEU A 251 12.08 -8.93 2.50
N HIS A 252 11.22 -9.46 1.62
CA HIS A 252 9.81 -9.72 1.95
C HIS A 252 9.62 -10.95 2.86
N LEU A 253 10.56 -11.87 2.89
CA LEU A 253 10.58 -12.98 3.85
C LEU A 253 10.95 -12.52 5.26
N GLU A 254 11.68 -11.43 5.41
CA GLU A 254 12.14 -10.87 6.69
C GLU A 254 11.29 -9.64 7.12
N THR A 255 9.96 -9.74 6.99
CA THR A 255 9.03 -8.64 7.33
C THR A 255 8.25 -8.85 8.61
N ASN A 256 8.20 -10.09 9.17
CA ASN A 256 7.51 -10.32 10.43
C ASN A 256 8.40 -9.93 11.61
N PRO A 257 8.02 -8.94 12.43
CA PRO A 257 8.84 -8.52 13.57
C PRO A 257 9.10 -9.63 14.60
N GLY A 258 8.25 -10.66 14.66
CA GLY A 258 8.42 -11.79 15.58
C GLY A 258 9.54 -12.76 15.19
N ASN A 259 9.97 -12.77 13.91
CA ASN A 259 10.99 -13.72 13.46
C ASN A 259 11.94 -13.18 12.37
N ALA A 260 11.84 -11.91 11.99
CA ALA A 260 12.72 -11.31 11.00
C ALA A 260 14.17 -11.26 11.49
N ARG A 261 15.10 -11.54 10.57
CA ARG A 261 16.54 -11.36 10.75
C ARG A 261 16.95 -9.96 10.28
N ALA A 262 18.07 -9.46 10.79
CA ALA A 262 18.69 -8.28 10.20
C ALA A 262 19.16 -8.58 8.77
N LEU A 263 19.20 -7.55 7.93
CA LEU A 263 19.70 -7.64 6.56
C LEU A 263 20.89 -6.70 6.38
N VAL A 264 21.82 -7.08 5.54
CA VAL A 264 22.95 -6.22 5.17
C VAL A 264 23.12 -6.23 3.66
N GLN A 265 23.33 -5.05 3.08
CA GLN A 265 23.59 -4.90 1.65
C GLN A 265 24.80 -3.98 1.42
N ARG A 266 25.75 -4.44 0.61
CA ARG A 266 26.91 -3.65 0.27
C ARG A 266 26.62 -2.64 -0.84
N HIS A 267 27.14 -1.42 -0.65
CA HIS A 267 27.04 -0.31 -1.60
C HIS A 267 28.44 0.33 -1.74
N GLY A 268 29.21 -0.10 -2.73
CA GLY A 268 30.60 0.31 -2.88
C GLY A 268 31.47 -0.19 -1.71
N ASP A 269 32.04 0.74 -0.96
CA ASP A 269 32.92 0.48 0.20
C ASP A 269 32.18 0.37 1.54
N ARG A 270 30.86 0.54 1.57
CA ARG A 270 30.05 0.59 2.79
C ARG A 270 28.95 -0.44 2.78
N ASP A 271 28.66 -0.97 3.95
CA ASP A 271 27.51 -1.79 4.20
C ASP A 271 26.35 -0.94 4.75
N ILE A 272 25.16 -1.13 4.21
CA ILE A 272 23.91 -0.68 4.82
C ILE A 272 23.39 -1.84 5.66
N TRP A 273 23.28 -1.63 6.95
CA TRP A 273 22.67 -2.53 7.89
C TRP A 273 21.22 -2.15 8.09
N LEU A 274 20.33 -3.12 8.02
CA LEU A 274 18.90 -2.96 8.23
C LEU A 274 18.49 -3.84 9.42
N ASN A 275 18.17 -3.22 10.52
CA ASN A 275 17.64 -3.93 11.68
C ASN A 275 16.27 -4.54 11.38
N PRO A 276 15.83 -5.59 12.11
CA PRO A 276 14.49 -6.14 11.96
C PRO A 276 13.38 -5.08 12.09
N PRO A 277 12.20 -5.30 11.50
CA PRO A 277 11.07 -4.37 11.59
C PRO A 277 10.72 -4.00 13.04
N PRO A 278 10.15 -2.80 13.28
CA PRO A 278 9.71 -2.40 14.61
C PRO A 278 8.63 -3.35 15.13
N ILE A 279 8.64 -3.60 16.43
CA ILE A 279 7.54 -4.30 17.09
C ILE A 279 6.30 -3.39 17.01
N PRO A 280 5.13 -3.93 16.62
CA PRO A 280 3.88 -3.17 16.57
C PRO A 280 3.60 -2.46 17.90
N LEU A 281 3.01 -1.26 17.85
CA LEU A 281 2.55 -0.57 19.04
C LEU A 281 1.40 -1.34 19.69
N SER A 282 1.38 -1.37 21.02
CA SER A 282 0.22 -1.86 21.76
C SER A 282 -0.98 -0.91 21.60
N THR A 283 -2.17 -1.32 22.03
CA THR A 283 -3.35 -0.46 22.02
C THR A 283 -3.14 0.78 22.90
N GLU A 284 -2.52 0.63 24.06
CA GLU A 284 -2.22 1.72 25.00
C GLU A 284 -1.25 2.73 24.39
N GLU A 285 -0.21 2.25 23.71
CA GLU A 285 0.73 3.12 23.00
C GLU A 285 0.08 3.82 21.80
N MET A 286 -0.77 3.11 21.05
CA MET A 286 -1.55 3.72 19.97
C MET A 286 -2.46 4.82 20.52
N ASP A 287 -3.18 4.55 21.61
CA ASP A 287 -4.05 5.53 22.25
C ASP A 287 -3.27 6.75 22.73
N TYR A 288 -2.13 6.54 23.39
CA TYR A 288 -1.25 7.63 23.81
C TYR A 288 -0.81 8.51 22.64
N VAL A 289 -0.37 7.90 21.53
CA VAL A 289 0.07 8.65 20.34
C VAL A 289 -1.07 9.48 19.74
N PHE A 290 -2.28 8.92 19.67
CA PHE A 290 -3.43 9.62 19.10
C PHE A 290 -4.09 10.62 20.05
N ASP A 291 -3.89 10.49 21.36
CA ASP A 291 -4.38 11.41 22.37
C ASP A 291 -3.45 12.63 22.63
N LEU A 292 -2.28 12.66 21.98
CA LEU A 292 -1.40 13.84 22.03
C LEU A 292 -2.15 15.10 21.57
N PRO A 293 -1.79 16.30 22.11
CA PRO A 293 -2.53 17.55 21.86
C PRO A 293 -2.29 18.11 20.44
N TYR A 294 -2.75 17.41 19.44
CA TYR A 294 -2.68 17.88 18.05
C TYR A 294 -3.62 19.06 17.82
N ALA A 295 -3.13 20.11 17.19
CA ALA A 295 -3.93 21.29 16.84
C ALA A 295 -5.02 20.99 15.78
N ARG A 296 -4.94 19.89 15.02
CA ARG A 296 -5.85 19.51 13.95
C ARG A 296 -6.09 20.59 12.89
N THR A 297 -5.13 21.47 12.71
CA THR A 297 -5.15 22.55 11.71
C THR A 297 -3.88 22.49 10.85
N PRO A 298 -3.90 23.06 9.65
CA PRO A 298 -2.69 23.30 8.89
C PRO A 298 -1.70 24.14 9.68
N HIS A 299 -0.40 24.01 9.35
CA HIS A 299 0.64 24.81 10.00
C HIS A 299 0.37 26.32 9.84
N PRO A 300 0.60 27.15 10.88
CA PRO A 300 0.32 28.59 10.85
C PRO A 300 0.93 29.34 9.68
N SER A 301 2.11 28.91 9.20
CA SER A 301 2.77 29.51 8.02
C SER A 301 1.95 29.46 6.72
N TYR A 302 0.86 28.71 6.68
CA TYR A 302 -0.04 28.68 5.52
C TYR A 302 -1.10 29.79 5.54
N GLU A 303 -1.17 30.60 6.62
CA GLU A 303 -1.99 31.82 6.72
C GLU A 303 -3.46 31.63 6.27
N GLY A 304 -4.06 30.53 6.60
CA GLY A 304 -5.45 30.20 6.21
C GLY A 304 -5.62 29.74 4.77
N ALA A 305 -4.56 29.52 4.02
CA ALA A 305 -4.63 29.00 2.66
C ALA A 305 -5.34 27.62 2.62
N LYS A 306 -6.21 27.46 1.64
CA LYS A 306 -6.94 26.20 1.44
C LYS A 306 -6.00 25.08 1.00
N ILE A 307 -5.97 23.97 1.74
CA ILE A 307 -5.22 22.75 1.41
C ILE A 307 -6.22 21.63 1.10
N PRO A 308 -6.35 21.19 -0.16
CA PRO A 308 -7.39 20.23 -0.55
C PRO A 308 -7.37 18.92 0.23
N ALA A 309 -6.18 18.37 0.54
CA ALA A 309 -6.04 17.15 1.32
C ALA A 309 -6.57 17.34 2.75
N TYR A 310 -6.26 18.46 3.39
CA TYR A 310 -6.78 18.77 4.73
C TYR A 310 -8.31 18.87 4.73
N ASP A 311 -8.89 19.61 3.79
CA ASP A 311 -10.34 19.75 3.68
C ASP A 311 -11.05 18.39 3.52
N MET A 312 -10.41 17.44 2.83
CA MET A 312 -10.96 16.12 2.60
C MET A 312 -10.95 15.24 3.85
N ILE A 313 -9.92 15.36 4.70
CA ILE A 313 -9.67 14.41 5.80
C ILE A 313 -9.92 14.98 7.20
N ARG A 314 -10.11 16.30 7.37
CA ARG A 314 -10.18 16.95 8.70
C ARG A 314 -11.24 16.38 9.65
N PHE A 315 -12.26 15.73 9.12
CA PHE A 315 -13.33 15.07 9.87
C PHE A 315 -13.27 13.54 9.74
N SER A 316 -12.10 12.98 9.46
CA SER A 316 -11.87 11.54 9.47
C SER A 316 -11.10 11.10 10.71
N VAL A 317 -11.30 9.86 11.13
CA VAL A 317 -10.66 9.24 12.28
C VAL A 317 -9.96 7.97 11.84
N ASN A 318 -8.66 7.88 12.11
CA ASN A 318 -7.88 6.67 11.91
C ASN A 318 -8.00 5.77 13.15
N ILE A 319 -8.43 4.53 12.98
CA ILE A 319 -8.66 3.59 14.09
C ILE A 319 -7.61 2.50 14.20
N MET A 320 -6.77 2.35 13.17
CA MET A 320 -5.78 1.27 13.10
C MET A 320 -4.69 1.57 12.08
N ARG A 321 -3.56 0.88 12.21
CA ARG A 321 -2.45 0.86 11.25
C ARG A 321 -2.11 -0.58 10.87
N GLY A 322 -1.38 -0.76 9.77
CA GLY A 322 -1.00 -2.06 9.23
C GLY A 322 -2.03 -2.66 8.27
N CYS A 323 -1.63 -3.69 7.55
CA CYS A 323 -2.52 -4.43 6.64
C CYS A 323 -1.97 -5.83 6.36
N PHE A 324 -2.69 -6.87 6.75
CA PHE A 324 -2.32 -8.25 6.47
C PHE A 324 -2.77 -8.75 5.09
N GLY A 325 -3.21 -7.85 4.21
CA GLY A 325 -3.65 -8.16 2.84
C GLY A 325 -2.53 -8.66 1.94
N GLY A 326 -1.34 -8.09 2.07
CA GLY A 326 -0.15 -8.53 1.34
C GLY A 326 -0.18 -8.25 -0.17
N CYS A 327 -1.04 -7.34 -0.66
CA CYS A 327 -1.12 -7.04 -2.09
C CYS A 327 0.23 -6.56 -2.62
N THR A 328 0.72 -7.19 -3.69
CA THR A 328 2.09 -7.01 -4.21
C THR A 328 2.41 -5.61 -4.73
N PHE A 329 1.39 -4.85 -5.10
CA PHE A 329 1.51 -3.48 -5.60
C PHE A 329 1.42 -2.41 -4.51
N CYS A 330 1.08 -2.80 -3.26
CA CYS A 330 0.75 -1.86 -2.19
C CYS A 330 1.95 -1.61 -1.27
N SER A 331 2.25 -0.34 -1.02
CA SER A 331 3.35 0.07 -0.16
C SER A 331 3.00 0.11 1.33
N ILE A 332 1.74 -0.04 1.70
CA ILE A 332 1.29 0.05 3.11
C ILE A 332 1.96 -1.02 3.95
N THR A 333 1.93 -2.28 3.50
CA THR A 333 2.58 -3.39 4.19
C THR A 333 4.09 -3.17 4.39
N GLU A 334 4.75 -2.54 3.40
CA GLU A 334 6.19 -2.27 3.44
C GLU A 334 6.57 -1.14 4.40
N HIS A 335 5.62 -0.25 4.71
CA HIS A 335 5.80 0.89 5.60
C HIS A 335 5.19 0.64 6.98
N GLU A 336 3.91 0.30 7.07
CA GLU A 336 3.20 0.14 8.35
C GLU A 336 3.32 -1.28 8.93
N GLY A 337 3.70 -2.25 8.09
CA GLY A 337 3.78 -3.65 8.47
C GLY A 337 2.48 -4.43 8.27
N ARG A 338 2.53 -5.73 8.58
CA ARG A 338 1.42 -6.67 8.35
C ARG A 338 0.60 -6.95 9.61
N ILE A 339 1.12 -6.65 10.79
CA ILE A 339 0.41 -6.86 12.06
C ILE A 339 -0.42 -5.62 12.35
N MET A 340 -1.69 -5.83 12.65
CA MET A 340 -2.62 -4.75 12.94
C MET A 340 -2.30 -4.09 14.29
N GLN A 341 -2.22 -2.77 14.29
CA GLN A 341 -2.07 -1.94 15.47
C GLN A 341 -3.38 -1.18 15.65
N ASN A 342 -4.10 -1.43 16.72
CA ASN A 342 -5.44 -0.93 16.91
C ASN A 342 -5.49 0.08 18.05
N ARG A 343 -6.31 1.11 17.89
CA ARG A 343 -6.73 1.97 19.00
C ARG A 343 -7.83 1.31 19.80
N SER A 344 -7.99 1.72 21.07
CA SER A 344 -9.18 1.39 21.82
C SER A 344 -10.40 2.11 21.26
N GLU A 345 -11.58 1.55 21.48
CA GLU A 345 -12.84 2.19 21.12
C GLU A 345 -13.00 3.53 21.82
N ASP A 346 -12.61 3.61 23.10
CA ASP A 346 -12.70 4.85 23.89
C ASP A 346 -11.79 5.96 23.35
N SER A 347 -10.58 5.65 22.90
CA SER A 347 -9.69 6.62 22.25
C SER A 347 -10.33 7.17 20.96
N VAL A 348 -10.96 6.30 20.16
CA VAL A 348 -11.66 6.71 18.93
C VAL A 348 -12.86 7.61 19.25
N ILE A 349 -13.65 7.26 20.28
CA ILE A 349 -14.80 8.05 20.72
C ILE A 349 -14.36 9.43 21.20
N ARG A 350 -13.33 9.52 22.06
CA ARG A 350 -12.77 10.80 22.50
C ARG A 350 -12.32 11.68 21.33
N GLU A 351 -11.72 11.10 20.31
CA GLU A 351 -11.31 11.86 19.13
C GLU A 351 -12.51 12.39 18.33
N ILE A 352 -13.58 11.61 18.19
CA ILE A 352 -14.82 12.07 17.55
C ILE A 352 -15.43 13.25 18.34
N GLU A 353 -15.42 13.16 19.66
CA GLU A 353 -15.90 14.26 20.53
C GLU A 353 -15.05 15.51 20.38
N LYS A 354 -13.71 15.40 20.37
CA LYS A 354 -12.81 16.53 20.08
C LYS A 354 -13.08 17.15 18.70
N ILE A 355 -13.30 16.32 17.66
CA ILE A 355 -13.67 16.84 16.33
C ILE A 355 -14.98 17.60 16.38
N ARG A 356 -16.00 17.08 17.08
CA ARG A 356 -17.30 17.71 17.24
C ARG A 356 -17.20 19.07 17.93
N ASP A 357 -16.44 19.13 19.01
CA ASP A 357 -16.43 20.28 19.93
C ASP A 357 -15.39 21.34 19.55
N GLU A 358 -14.25 20.94 18.95
CA GLU A 358 -13.11 21.83 18.78
C GLU A 358 -12.81 22.17 17.30
N VAL A 359 -13.21 21.31 16.32
CA VAL A 359 -12.81 21.54 14.93
C VAL A 359 -13.80 22.48 14.22
N PRO A 360 -13.36 23.67 13.77
CA PRO A 360 -14.24 24.63 13.12
C PRO A 360 -14.94 24.07 11.88
N GLY A 361 -16.22 24.42 11.73
CA GLY A 361 -17.03 24.04 10.56
C GLY A 361 -17.49 22.59 10.57
N PHE A 362 -17.46 21.90 11.70
CA PHE A 362 -18.05 20.57 11.84
C PHE A 362 -19.58 20.64 11.69
N THR A 363 -20.13 19.76 10.86
CA THR A 363 -21.56 19.75 10.49
C THR A 363 -22.33 18.56 11.09
N GLY A 364 -21.71 17.80 11.97
CA GLY A 364 -22.25 16.56 12.52
C GLY A 364 -21.93 15.32 11.67
N ILE A 365 -21.06 15.42 10.67
CA ILE A 365 -20.72 14.31 9.78
C ILE A 365 -19.24 13.95 9.94
N ILE A 366 -18.98 12.75 10.41
CA ILE A 366 -17.65 12.12 10.32
C ILE A 366 -17.51 11.52 8.92
N SER A 367 -16.50 11.96 8.19
CA SER A 367 -16.32 11.58 6.79
C SER A 367 -15.75 10.18 6.58
N ASP A 368 -15.04 9.65 7.58
CA ASP A 368 -14.52 8.29 7.59
C ASP A 368 -14.13 7.86 9.01
N ILE A 369 -14.44 6.63 9.38
CA ILE A 369 -13.85 5.89 10.50
C ILE A 369 -13.20 4.66 9.92
N GLY A 370 -11.88 4.69 9.75
CA GLY A 370 -11.19 3.65 9.03
C GLY A 370 -9.67 3.65 9.22
N GLY A 371 -9.00 3.12 8.24
CA GLY A 371 -7.55 2.98 8.19
C GLY A 371 -7.12 2.48 6.81
N PRO A 372 -5.97 1.79 6.69
CA PRO A 372 -5.53 1.22 5.41
C PRO A 372 -6.56 0.30 4.75
N THR A 373 -7.37 -0.38 5.57
CA THR A 373 -8.50 -1.21 5.15
C THR A 373 -9.58 -1.17 6.22
N ALA A 374 -10.73 -0.60 5.92
CA ALA A 374 -11.77 -0.26 6.91
C ALA A 374 -12.16 -1.42 7.85
N ASN A 375 -12.28 -2.64 7.33
CA ASN A 375 -12.76 -3.80 8.09
C ASN A 375 -11.66 -4.78 8.54
N MET A 376 -10.48 -4.26 8.88
CA MET A 376 -9.43 -5.05 9.54
C MET A 376 -9.27 -4.71 11.03
N TYR A 377 -10.06 -3.78 11.56
CA TYR A 377 -10.01 -3.35 12.94
C TYR A 377 -10.22 -4.55 13.89
N ARG A 378 -9.29 -4.73 14.82
CA ARG A 378 -9.25 -5.82 15.80
C ARG A 378 -9.22 -7.23 15.20
N LEU A 379 -9.00 -7.37 13.88
CA LEU A 379 -8.73 -8.67 13.29
C LEU A 379 -7.26 -8.98 13.42
N ALA A 380 -6.94 -10.17 13.96
CA ALA A 380 -5.56 -10.61 14.20
C ALA A 380 -5.47 -12.14 14.11
N CYS A 381 -4.26 -12.67 14.18
CA CYS A 381 -4.06 -14.11 14.35
C CYS A 381 -4.66 -14.57 15.68
N LYS A 382 -5.31 -15.73 15.69
CA LYS A 382 -5.92 -16.33 16.90
C LYS A 382 -4.90 -16.69 17.97
N SER A 383 -3.63 -16.85 17.60
CA SER A 383 -2.54 -17.21 18.50
C SER A 383 -1.33 -16.30 18.29
N PRO A 384 -0.86 -15.58 19.33
CA PRO A 384 0.37 -14.79 19.26
C PRO A 384 1.61 -15.62 18.90
N ALA A 385 1.69 -16.87 19.36
CA ALA A 385 2.80 -17.77 19.05
C ALA A 385 2.83 -18.13 17.55
N ILE A 386 1.66 -18.41 16.96
CA ILE A 386 1.53 -18.65 15.50
C ILE A 386 1.87 -17.36 14.73
N GLU A 387 1.40 -16.21 15.18
CA GLU A 387 1.69 -14.92 14.54
C GLU A 387 3.19 -14.64 14.55
N ALA A 388 3.85 -14.81 15.70
CA ALA A 388 5.29 -14.59 15.85
C ALA A 388 6.13 -15.52 14.95
N ALA A 389 5.70 -16.77 14.76
CA ALA A 389 6.38 -17.74 13.90
C ALA A 389 6.02 -17.63 12.42
N CYS A 390 4.94 -16.89 12.07
CA CYS A 390 4.36 -16.87 10.73
C CYS A 390 5.25 -16.14 9.73
N ARG A 391 5.45 -16.78 8.55
CA ARG A 391 6.17 -16.19 7.42
C ARG A 391 5.29 -16.03 6.16
N LYS A 392 3.97 -16.25 6.27
CA LYS A 392 3.03 -16.04 5.16
C LYS A 392 2.98 -14.55 4.80
N PRO A 393 3.06 -14.19 3.51
CA PRO A 393 3.00 -12.79 3.08
C PRO A 393 1.60 -12.19 3.16
N SER A 394 0.54 -13.03 3.28
CA SER A 394 -0.85 -12.61 3.35
C SER A 394 -1.66 -13.54 4.26
N CYS A 395 -2.62 -12.97 5.00
CA CYS A 395 -3.62 -13.74 5.74
C CYS A 395 -4.94 -13.96 4.97
N VAL A 396 -5.03 -13.44 3.75
CA VAL A 396 -6.27 -13.46 2.95
C VAL A 396 -6.05 -13.95 1.52
N TYR A 397 -4.85 -14.39 1.18
CA TYR A 397 -4.51 -14.97 -0.11
C TYR A 397 -3.67 -16.25 0.07
N PRO A 398 -3.95 -17.33 -0.73
CA PRO A 398 -5.00 -17.49 -1.75
C PRO A 398 -6.42 -17.55 -1.18
N GLY A 399 -6.60 -17.84 0.06
CA GLY A 399 -7.82 -17.81 0.84
C GLY A 399 -7.62 -17.19 2.21
N VAL A 400 -8.71 -16.98 2.95
CA VAL A 400 -8.66 -16.49 4.32
C VAL A 400 -8.00 -17.55 5.22
N CYS A 401 -6.93 -17.16 5.92
CA CYS A 401 -6.19 -18.05 6.81
C CYS A 401 -7.09 -18.54 7.95
N GLU A 402 -7.07 -19.84 8.24
CA GLU A 402 -7.86 -20.44 9.32
C GLU A 402 -7.49 -19.91 10.71
N ASN A 403 -6.22 -19.50 10.87
CA ASN A 403 -5.75 -18.86 12.09
C ASN A 403 -6.12 -17.36 12.20
N LEU A 404 -6.76 -16.79 11.19
CA LEU A 404 -7.22 -15.41 11.27
C LEU A 404 -8.57 -15.34 12.00
N ASN A 405 -8.65 -14.50 13.03
CA ASN A 405 -9.94 -14.09 13.58
C ASN A 405 -10.65 -13.19 12.56
N THR A 406 -11.89 -13.51 12.22
CA THR A 406 -12.72 -12.75 11.26
C THR A 406 -13.98 -12.17 11.90
N ASP A 407 -14.00 -12.07 13.23
CA ASP A 407 -15.10 -11.50 13.99
C ASP A 407 -15.07 -9.96 13.92
N HIS A 408 -16.10 -9.36 13.35
CA HIS A 408 -16.26 -7.91 13.21
C HIS A 408 -17.08 -7.27 14.35
N SER A 409 -17.40 -7.99 15.42
CA SER A 409 -18.25 -7.46 16.52
C SER A 409 -17.71 -6.15 17.09
N HIS A 410 -16.42 -6.09 17.41
CA HIS A 410 -15.77 -4.87 17.90
C HIS A 410 -15.94 -3.66 16.96
N LEU A 411 -15.85 -3.88 15.65
CA LEU A 411 -16.02 -2.81 14.67
C LEU A 411 -17.48 -2.36 14.57
N ILE A 412 -18.42 -3.30 14.65
CA ILE A 412 -19.85 -3.02 14.67
C ILE A 412 -20.21 -2.19 15.91
N ASP A 413 -19.71 -2.59 17.07
CA ASP A 413 -19.95 -1.91 18.33
C ASP A 413 -19.34 -0.50 18.35
N LEU A 414 -18.12 -0.34 17.84
CA LEU A 414 -17.50 0.98 17.65
C LEU A 414 -18.38 1.89 16.77
N TYR A 415 -18.89 1.37 15.64
CA TYR A 415 -19.74 2.14 14.74
C TYR A 415 -21.07 2.55 15.41
N ARG A 416 -21.68 1.64 16.16
CA ARG A 416 -22.92 1.90 16.93
C ARG A 416 -22.70 2.96 18.00
N ARG A 417 -21.63 2.83 18.79
CA ARG A 417 -21.25 3.81 19.82
C ARG A 417 -21.00 5.18 19.21
N ALA A 418 -20.21 5.24 18.15
CA ALA A 418 -19.84 6.50 17.51
C ALA A 418 -21.06 7.24 16.93
N ARG A 419 -22.00 6.53 16.28
CA ARG A 419 -23.20 7.18 15.72
C ARG A 419 -24.25 7.56 16.77
N ALA A 420 -24.16 7.01 17.98
CA ALA A 420 -25.05 7.36 19.08
C ALA A 420 -24.60 8.63 19.83
N LEU A 421 -23.41 9.16 19.56
CA LEU A 421 -22.91 10.37 20.22
C LEU A 421 -23.80 11.59 19.93
N PRO A 422 -24.12 12.39 20.94
CA PRO A 422 -24.84 13.65 20.75
C PRO A 422 -24.13 14.57 19.74
N GLY A 423 -24.87 15.19 18.84
CA GLY A 423 -24.33 16.07 17.80
C GLY A 423 -23.77 15.36 16.56
N ILE A 424 -23.66 14.03 16.56
CA ILE A 424 -23.29 13.24 15.38
C ILE A 424 -24.54 12.88 14.59
N LYS A 425 -24.63 13.38 13.38
CA LYS A 425 -25.74 13.12 12.44
C LYS A 425 -25.48 11.92 11.54
N LYS A 426 -24.22 11.72 11.17
CA LYS A 426 -23.83 10.66 10.26
C LYS A 426 -22.35 10.30 10.39
N ILE A 427 -22.09 9.01 10.29
CA ILE A 427 -20.75 8.45 10.17
C ILE A 427 -20.65 7.73 8.83
N LEU A 428 -19.70 8.10 8.02
CA LEU A 428 -19.44 7.48 6.72
C LEU A 428 -18.18 6.61 6.81
N ILE A 429 -18.13 5.60 5.95
CA ILE A 429 -16.96 4.78 5.70
C ILE A 429 -16.52 5.07 4.27
N GLY A 430 -15.45 5.86 4.14
CA GLY A 430 -14.85 6.27 2.87
C GLY A 430 -13.64 5.43 2.48
N SER A 431 -13.00 4.78 3.45
CA SER A 431 -11.88 3.86 3.27
C SER A 431 -12.32 2.61 2.51
N GLY A 432 -11.41 2.04 1.70
CA GLY A 432 -11.64 0.78 1.04
C GLY A 432 -11.80 -0.37 2.05
N LEU A 433 -12.61 -1.37 1.72
CA LEU A 433 -12.78 -2.55 2.55
C LEU A 433 -12.39 -3.84 1.83
N ARG A 434 -12.09 -4.86 2.62
CA ARG A 434 -11.89 -6.24 2.16
C ARG A 434 -13.24 -6.93 2.11
N TYR A 435 -13.79 -7.05 0.90
CA TYR A 435 -15.08 -7.72 0.68
C TYR A 435 -15.00 -9.23 0.97
N ASP A 436 -13.84 -9.84 0.77
CA ASP A 436 -13.57 -11.25 1.09
C ASP A 436 -13.63 -11.56 2.60
N LEU A 437 -13.31 -10.59 3.46
CA LEU A 437 -13.55 -10.67 4.91
C LEU A 437 -15.00 -10.32 5.25
N ALA A 438 -15.55 -9.29 4.63
CA ALA A 438 -16.92 -8.83 4.90
C ALA A 438 -17.98 -9.91 4.66
N VAL A 439 -17.81 -10.76 3.63
CA VAL A 439 -18.74 -11.87 3.36
C VAL A 439 -18.78 -12.94 4.47
N LYS A 440 -17.81 -12.93 5.39
CA LYS A 440 -17.81 -13.79 6.58
C LYS A 440 -18.68 -13.25 7.71
N SER A 441 -19.04 -11.96 7.67
CA SER A 441 -19.85 -11.29 8.68
C SER A 441 -21.05 -10.57 8.04
N PRO A 442 -22.17 -11.25 7.81
CA PRO A 442 -23.39 -10.63 7.25
C PRO A 442 -23.91 -9.46 8.11
N GLU A 443 -23.77 -9.54 9.43
CA GLU A 443 -24.16 -8.45 10.33
C GLU A 443 -23.34 -7.18 10.06
N TYR A 444 -22.01 -7.31 9.87
CA TYR A 444 -21.17 -6.18 9.49
C TYR A 444 -21.63 -5.53 8.17
N VAL A 445 -21.93 -6.34 7.15
CA VAL A 445 -22.39 -5.80 5.86
C VAL A 445 -23.74 -5.10 6.01
N ARG A 446 -24.65 -5.63 6.83
CA ARG A 446 -25.94 -5.00 7.12
C ARG A 446 -25.75 -3.66 7.85
N GLU A 447 -24.94 -3.60 8.91
CA GLU A 447 -24.62 -2.36 9.64
C GLU A 447 -24.04 -1.31 8.70
N LEU A 448 -23.01 -1.70 7.92
CA LEU A 448 -22.34 -0.84 6.96
C LEU A 448 -23.33 -0.22 5.96
N VAL A 449 -24.13 -1.05 5.29
CA VAL A 449 -25.09 -0.63 4.25
C VAL A 449 -26.19 0.24 4.84
N THR A 450 -26.71 -0.14 6.01
CA THR A 450 -27.83 0.56 6.62
C THR A 450 -27.43 1.93 7.14
N HIS A 451 -26.23 2.10 7.69
CA HIS A 451 -25.87 3.32 8.42
C HIS A 451 -24.70 4.11 7.83
N HIS A 452 -23.74 3.49 7.18
CA HIS A 452 -22.42 4.08 6.92
C HIS A 452 -22.10 4.33 5.44
N VAL A 453 -22.95 3.87 4.51
CA VAL A 453 -22.79 4.15 3.08
C VAL A 453 -23.57 5.39 2.69
N GLY A 454 -22.88 6.35 2.07
CA GLY A 454 -23.44 7.63 1.63
C GLY A 454 -24.00 7.61 0.18
N GLY A 455 -24.41 6.45 -0.32
CA GLY A 455 -24.86 6.23 -1.69
C GLY A 455 -23.86 5.44 -2.53
N TYR A 456 -22.57 5.52 -2.24
CA TYR A 456 -21.51 4.82 -2.94
C TYR A 456 -20.55 4.14 -1.98
N LEU A 457 -20.18 2.89 -2.30
CA LEU A 457 -19.18 2.14 -1.57
C LEU A 457 -18.05 1.72 -2.53
N LYS A 458 -16.83 2.10 -2.18
CA LYS A 458 -15.63 1.75 -2.94
C LYS A 458 -15.15 0.36 -2.55
N ILE A 459 -14.91 -0.47 -3.55
CA ILE A 459 -14.30 -1.80 -3.38
C ILE A 459 -13.26 -2.05 -4.46
N ALA A 460 -12.29 -2.89 -4.17
CA ALA A 460 -11.12 -3.06 -5.03
C ALA A 460 -10.92 -4.53 -5.44
N PRO A 461 -11.69 -5.06 -6.40
CA PRO A 461 -11.42 -6.38 -6.97
C PRO A 461 -10.12 -6.41 -7.78
N GLU A 462 -9.67 -5.30 -8.31
CA GLU A 462 -8.45 -5.02 -9.07
C GLU A 462 -8.42 -5.66 -10.47
N HIS A 463 -8.90 -6.87 -10.64
CA HIS A 463 -9.02 -7.58 -11.93
C HIS A 463 -10.12 -8.63 -11.87
N THR A 464 -10.44 -9.24 -13.02
CA THR A 464 -11.39 -10.37 -13.14
C THR A 464 -10.70 -11.71 -13.38
N GLU A 465 -9.51 -11.67 -13.97
CA GLU A 465 -8.78 -12.86 -14.42
C GLU A 465 -7.84 -13.39 -13.33
N GLY A 466 -7.78 -14.73 -13.20
CA GLY A 466 -6.98 -15.40 -12.17
C GLY A 466 -5.46 -15.17 -12.31
N GLY A 467 -4.96 -15.05 -13.53
CA GLY A 467 -3.55 -14.77 -13.82
C GLY A 467 -3.07 -13.50 -13.14
N PRO A 468 -3.62 -12.32 -13.50
CA PRO A 468 -3.33 -11.04 -12.84
C PRO A 468 -3.58 -11.05 -11.34
N LEU A 469 -4.74 -11.59 -10.89
CA LEU A 469 -5.08 -11.64 -9.47
C LEU A 469 -4.06 -12.42 -8.64
N SER A 470 -3.52 -13.52 -9.19
CA SER A 470 -2.48 -14.30 -8.51
C SER A 470 -1.18 -13.51 -8.33
N LYS A 471 -0.80 -12.69 -9.31
CA LYS A 471 0.39 -11.82 -9.20
C LYS A 471 0.14 -10.63 -8.28
N MET A 472 -1.11 -10.20 -8.13
CA MET A 472 -1.53 -9.16 -7.18
C MET A 472 -1.71 -9.67 -5.75
N MET A 473 -1.76 -10.97 -5.52
CA MET A 473 -2.18 -11.61 -4.27
C MET A 473 -3.59 -11.16 -3.85
N LYS A 474 -4.52 -11.19 -4.80
CA LYS A 474 -5.94 -10.86 -4.59
C LYS A 474 -6.81 -12.11 -4.78
N PRO A 475 -7.91 -12.24 -4.02
CA PRO A 475 -8.85 -13.34 -4.20
C PRO A 475 -9.56 -13.26 -5.54
N GLY A 476 -10.07 -14.40 -6.01
CA GLY A 476 -10.91 -14.47 -7.21
C GLY A 476 -12.26 -13.77 -7.02
N LEU A 477 -12.99 -13.57 -8.14
CA LEU A 477 -14.27 -12.85 -8.16
C LEU A 477 -15.40 -13.46 -7.34
N GLY A 478 -15.34 -14.75 -6.98
CA GLY A 478 -16.43 -15.39 -6.24
C GLY A 478 -16.78 -14.72 -4.90
N ALA A 479 -15.78 -14.16 -4.22
CA ALA A 479 -16.02 -13.37 -3.00
C ALA A 479 -16.67 -12.00 -3.32
N TYR A 480 -16.29 -11.38 -4.43
CA TYR A 480 -16.92 -10.15 -4.92
C TYR A 480 -18.40 -10.34 -5.22
N ASP A 481 -18.73 -11.41 -5.96
CA ASP A 481 -20.13 -11.69 -6.33
C ASP A 481 -21.01 -11.93 -5.10
N LYS A 482 -20.51 -12.69 -4.13
CA LYS A 482 -21.20 -12.90 -2.84
C LYS A 482 -21.41 -11.57 -2.10
N PHE A 483 -20.38 -10.74 -2.04
CA PHE A 483 -20.48 -9.43 -1.39
C PHE A 483 -21.50 -8.55 -2.12
N LYS A 484 -21.47 -8.51 -3.45
CA LYS A 484 -22.42 -7.73 -4.24
C LYS A 484 -23.87 -8.17 -3.98
N GLN A 485 -24.14 -9.48 -3.95
CA GLN A 485 -25.48 -10.00 -3.62
C GLN A 485 -25.94 -9.55 -2.22
N MET A 486 -25.05 -9.62 -1.21
CA MET A 486 -25.35 -9.15 0.14
C MET A 486 -25.62 -7.65 0.17
N PHE A 487 -24.75 -6.87 -0.50
CA PHE A 487 -24.86 -5.42 -0.59
C PHE A 487 -26.20 -4.99 -1.22
N ASP A 488 -26.55 -5.58 -2.37
CA ASP A 488 -27.79 -5.27 -3.09
C ASP A 488 -29.02 -5.63 -2.25
N ARG A 489 -29.00 -6.81 -1.60
CA ARG A 489 -30.07 -7.25 -0.69
C ARG A 489 -30.25 -6.29 0.47
N PHE A 490 -29.20 -5.98 1.22
CA PHE A 490 -29.28 -5.10 2.38
C PHE A 490 -29.58 -3.65 2.03
N SER A 491 -29.14 -3.17 0.86
CA SER A 491 -29.53 -1.85 0.35
C SER A 491 -31.04 -1.79 0.10
N LYS A 492 -31.61 -2.84 -0.50
CA LYS A 492 -33.05 -2.94 -0.73
C LYS A 492 -33.83 -3.03 0.59
N GLU A 493 -33.36 -3.87 1.54
CA GLU A 493 -33.96 -3.99 2.88
C GLU A 493 -33.94 -2.63 3.62
N ALA A 494 -32.88 -1.85 3.48
CA ALA A 494 -32.75 -0.52 4.08
C ALA A 494 -33.51 0.60 3.32
N GLY A 495 -34.18 0.29 2.23
CA GLY A 495 -34.88 1.27 1.39
C GLY A 495 -33.97 2.31 0.74
N LYS A 496 -32.69 1.96 0.50
CA LYS A 496 -31.68 2.89 0.01
C LYS A 496 -31.25 2.55 -1.41
N GLU A 497 -31.06 3.59 -2.22
CA GLU A 497 -30.43 3.48 -3.52
C GLU A 497 -28.92 3.68 -3.36
N GLN A 498 -28.15 2.58 -3.42
CA GLN A 498 -26.71 2.56 -3.21
C GLN A 498 -26.01 1.77 -4.31
N TYR A 499 -24.73 2.08 -4.56
CA TYR A 499 -23.97 1.51 -5.64
C TYR A 499 -22.55 1.14 -5.21
N LEU A 500 -22.05 0.01 -5.72
CA LEU A 500 -20.64 -0.36 -5.61
C LEU A 500 -19.84 0.35 -6.69
N ILE A 501 -18.65 0.84 -6.30
CA ILE A 501 -17.66 1.40 -7.22
C ILE A 501 -16.46 0.47 -7.23
N PRO A 502 -16.39 -0.47 -8.19
CA PRO A 502 -15.25 -1.36 -8.28
C PRO A 502 -14.04 -0.64 -8.90
N TYR A 503 -12.88 -0.79 -8.27
CA TYR A 503 -11.60 -0.33 -8.79
C TYR A 503 -10.87 -1.48 -9.49
N PHE A 504 -10.28 -1.17 -10.65
CA PHE A 504 -9.47 -2.08 -11.44
C PHE A 504 -8.14 -1.45 -11.82
N ILE A 505 -7.09 -2.27 -11.86
CA ILE A 505 -5.73 -1.85 -12.21
C ILE A 505 -5.40 -2.31 -13.63
N ALA A 506 -5.12 -1.37 -14.51
CA ALA A 506 -4.57 -1.65 -15.83
C ALA A 506 -3.05 -1.85 -15.77
N ALA A 507 -2.52 -2.71 -16.64
CA ALA A 507 -1.08 -2.86 -16.85
C ALA A 507 -0.28 -3.32 -15.62
N HIS A 508 -0.89 -4.09 -14.72
CA HIS A 508 -0.16 -4.77 -13.65
C HIS A 508 0.73 -5.87 -14.25
N PRO A 509 1.95 -6.12 -13.72
CA PRO A 509 2.74 -7.28 -14.15
C PRO A 509 1.94 -8.57 -14.11
N GLY A 510 2.08 -9.40 -15.15
CA GLY A 510 1.31 -10.61 -15.32
C GLY A 510 -0.10 -10.41 -15.90
N THR A 511 -0.37 -9.22 -16.48
CA THR A 511 -1.63 -8.95 -17.20
C THR A 511 -1.39 -8.93 -18.69
N SER A 512 -2.02 -9.84 -19.44
CA SER A 512 -1.99 -9.87 -20.89
C SER A 512 -2.99 -8.91 -21.52
N ASP A 513 -2.88 -8.69 -22.83
CA ASP A 513 -3.88 -7.91 -23.58
C ASP A 513 -5.23 -8.63 -23.59
N GLU A 514 -5.23 -9.98 -23.57
CA GLU A 514 -6.43 -10.82 -23.49
C GLU A 514 -7.13 -10.68 -22.13
N ASP A 515 -6.37 -10.69 -21.02
CA ASP A 515 -6.92 -10.44 -19.69
C ASP A 515 -7.66 -9.10 -19.63
N MET A 516 -7.08 -8.05 -20.22
CA MET A 516 -7.72 -6.73 -20.27
C MET A 516 -8.95 -6.69 -21.16
N MET A 517 -8.95 -7.43 -22.26
CA MET A 517 -10.13 -7.60 -23.12
C MET A 517 -11.25 -8.31 -22.35
N ASN A 518 -10.95 -9.39 -21.64
CA ASN A 518 -11.91 -10.13 -20.84
C ASN A 518 -12.50 -9.26 -19.73
N LEU A 519 -11.67 -8.48 -19.05
CA LEU A 519 -12.13 -7.50 -18.09
C LEU A 519 -13.06 -6.44 -18.72
N ALA A 520 -12.76 -5.96 -19.91
CA ALA A 520 -13.62 -5.00 -20.61
C ALA A 520 -14.98 -5.62 -20.99
N ILE A 521 -15.00 -6.89 -21.40
CA ILE A 521 -16.23 -7.63 -21.67
C ILE A 521 -17.06 -7.78 -20.38
N TRP A 522 -16.40 -8.12 -19.28
CA TRP A 522 -17.06 -8.22 -17.97
C TRP A 522 -17.66 -6.88 -17.54
N LEU A 523 -16.92 -5.78 -17.67
CA LEU A 523 -17.41 -4.42 -17.38
C LEU A 523 -18.66 -4.10 -18.19
N LYS A 524 -18.64 -4.40 -19.50
CA LYS A 524 -19.80 -4.15 -20.36
C LYS A 524 -21.00 -4.98 -19.97
N ARG A 525 -20.83 -6.28 -19.70
CA ARG A 525 -21.91 -7.20 -19.29
C ARG A 525 -22.55 -6.76 -17.97
N ASN A 526 -21.78 -6.18 -17.06
CA ASN A 526 -22.24 -5.69 -15.77
C ASN A 526 -22.65 -4.20 -15.80
N GLY A 527 -22.69 -3.56 -16.97
CA GLY A 527 -23.11 -2.18 -17.11
C GLY A 527 -22.18 -1.13 -16.53
N PHE A 528 -20.94 -1.49 -16.21
CA PHE A 528 -19.94 -0.56 -15.66
C PHE A 528 -19.27 0.26 -16.75
N ARG A 529 -19.15 1.58 -16.51
CA ARG A 529 -18.38 2.53 -17.32
C ARG A 529 -17.40 3.26 -16.43
N ALA A 530 -16.13 2.85 -16.49
CA ALA A 530 -15.08 3.42 -15.66
C ALA A 530 -14.61 4.77 -16.26
N ASP A 531 -15.00 5.87 -15.66
CA ASP A 531 -14.49 7.21 -16.01
C ASP A 531 -13.08 7.43 -15.47
N GLN A 532 -12.82 6.93 -14.27
CA GLN A 532 -11.51 6.97 -13.65
C GLN A 532 -10.87 5.58 -13.69
N VAL A 533 -9.73 5.47 -14.37
CA VAL A 533 -8.96 4.23 -14.48
C VAL A 533 -7.62 4.38 -13.78
N GLN A 534 -7.26 3.34 -13.03
CA GLN A 534 -5.95 3.23 -12.40
C GLN A 534 -5.04 2.40 -13.29
N THR A 535 -3.80 2.87 -13.45
CA THR A 535 -2.75 2.10 -14.10
C THR A 535 -1.73 1.73 -13.06
N PHE A 536 -1.22 0.50 -13.13
CA PHE A 536 -0.15 0.07 -12.24
C PHE A 536 0.97 1.11 -12.17
N TYR A 537 1.30 1.48 -10.94
CA TYR A 537 2.31 2.47 -10.64
C TYR A 537 3.43 1.78 -9.83
N PRO A 538 4.61 1.56 -10.43
CA PRO A 538 5.71 0.89 -9.74
C PRO A 538 6.20 1.70 -8.54
N SER A 539 5.70 1.37 -7.35
CA SER A 539 6.19 1.94 -6.10
C SER A 539 7.51 1.28 -5.71
N PRO A 540 8.53 2.04 -5.28
CA PRO A 540 9.79 1.43 -4.87
C PRO A 540 9.56 0.31 -3.84
N MET A 541 10.39 -0.72 -3.87
CA MET A 541 10.42 -1.88 -2.98
C MET A 541 9.22 -2.84 -3.07
N ALA A 542 8.05 -2.43 -3.57
CA ALA A 542 6.91 -3.31 -3.73
C ALA A 542 7.24 -4.53 -4.63
N THR A 543 6.71 -5.71 -4.28
CA THR A 543 6.98 -6.96 -5.02
C THR A 543 6.56 -6.87 -6.49
N ALA A 544 5.41 -6.24 -6.79
CA ALA A 544 4.99 -6.03 -8.19
C ALA A 544 5.95 -5.11 -8.97
N THR A 545 6.63 -4.19 -8.28
CA THR A 545 7.68 -3.37 -8.90
C THR A 545 8.91 -4.19 -9.26
N ALA A 546 9.27 -5.16 -8.41
CA ALA A 546 10.32 -6.12 -8.76
C ALA A 546 9.91 -6.98 -9.95
N MET A 547 8.66 -7.47 -10.02
CA MET A 547 8.14 -8.14 -11.21
C MET A 547 8.25 -7.27 -12.46
N TYR A 548 7.82 -6.00 -12.36
CA TYR A 548 7.86 -5.04 -13.46
C TYR A 548 9.28 -4.79 -13.99
N HIS A 549 10.25 -4.67 -13.10
CA HIS A 549 11.64 -4.44 -13.47
C HIS A 549 12.28 -5.66 -14.08
N THR A 550 12.09 -6.83 -13.47
CA THR A 550 12.89 -8.03 -13.75
C THR A 550 12.23 -9.05 -14.68
N GLY A 551 10.91 -9.02 -14.81
CA GLY A 551 10.17 -10.09 -15.50
C GLY A 551 10.11 -11.41 -14.74
N LYS A 552 10.52 -11.43 -13.47
CA LYS A 552 10.50 -12.61 -12.59
C LYS A 552 9.47 -12.46 -11.50
N ASN A 553 9.01 -13.59 -10.95
CA ASN A 553 8.01 -13.62 -9.89
C ASN A 553 8.66 -13.86 -8.50
N PRO A 554 8.92 -12.80 -7.68
CA PRO A 554 9.53 -12.98 -6.36
C PRO A 554 8.63 -13.68 -5.33
N LEU A 555 7.35 -13.87 -5.62
CA LEU A 555 6.45 -14.64 -4.75
C LEU A 555 6.83 -16.13 -4.70
N ARG A 556 7.61 -16.61 -5.66
CA ARG A 556 8.11 -17.97 -5.76
C ARG A 556 9.63 -17.97 -5.76
N LYS A 557 10.23 -19.14 -5.81
CA LYS A 557 11.67 -19.29 -6.02
C LYS A 557 12.09 -18.51 -7.27
N VAL A 558 13.15 -17.74 -7.15
CA VAL A 558 13.70 -16.97 -8.25
C VAL A 558 14.91 -17.68 -8.79
N ALA A 559 14.91 -17.99 -10.09
CA ALA A 559 16.03 -18.56 -10.82
C ALA A 559 16.07 -17.98 -12.24
N ARG A 560 17.13 -18.26 -12.98
CA ARG A 560 17.26 -17.81 -14.37
C ARG A 560 16.19 -18.40 -15.27
N ASP A 561 15.83 -19.65 -15.02
CA ASP A 561 14.81 -20.45 -15.72
C ASP A 561 13.40 -20.38 -15.09
N SER A 562 13.23 -19.66 -13.95
CA SER A 562 11.93 -19.53 -13.32
C SER A 562 10.92 -18.77 -14.18
N GLU A 563 9.63 -18.96 -13.87
CA GLU A 563 8.48 -18.34 -14.55
C GLU A 563 8.73 -16.88 -14.95
N GLY A 564 8.57 -16.60 -16.25
CA GLY A 564 8.52 -15.23 -16.76
C GLY A 564 7.17 -14.57 -16.44
N VAL A 565 7.21 -13.31 -16.05
CA VAL A 565 6.02 -12.48 -15.84
C VAL A 565 5.87 -11.53 -17.01
N ASP A 566 4.70 -11.52 -17.67
CA ASP A 566 4.41 -10.56 -18.74
C ASP A 566 4.45 -9.13 -18.17
N ILE A 567 5.19 -8.26 -18.83
CA ILE A 567 5.38 -6.88 -18.39
C ILE A 567 4.84 -5.93 -19.43
N VAL A 568 3.95 -5.06 -19.03
CA VAL A 568 3.38 -4.02 -19.87
C VAL A 568 4.31 -2.81 -19.86
N LYS A 569 5.40 -2.88 -20.64
CA LYS A 569 6.32 -1.76 -20.88
C LYS A 569 5.89 -0.99 -22.13
N GLY A 570 6.23 0.29 -22.16
CA GLY A 570 5.96 1.19 -23.27
C GLY A 570 4.55 1.79 -23.27
N ASP A 571 4.45 3.03 -23.74
CA ASP A 571 3.23 3.84 -23.66
C ASP A 571 2.09 3.27 -24.49
N LYS A 572 2.38 2.64 -25.64
CA LYS A 572 1.33 2.13 -26.54
C LYS A 572 0.53 1.01 -25.87
N ARG A 573 1.20 0.01 -25.26
CA ARG A 573 0.54 -1.13 -24.61
C ARG A 573 -0.16 -0.68 -23.32
N ARG A 574 0.45 0.21 -22.54
CA ARG A 574 -0.19 0.79 -21.35
C ARG A 574 -1.45 1.59 -21.69
N ARG A 575 -1.42 2.37 -22.79
CA ARG A 575 -2.62 3.05 -23.31
C ARG A 575 -3.70 2.07 -23.75
N LEU A 576 -3.33 0.97 -24.40
CA LEU A 576 -4.27 -0.06 -24.81
C LEU A 576 -4.99 -0.67 -23.60
N HIS A 577 -4.25 -1.04 -22.54
CA HIS A 577 -4.86 -1.56 -21.32
C HIS A 577 -5.83 -0.55 -20.67
N LYS A 578 -5.48 0.75 -20.65
CA LYS A 578 -6.41 1.79 -20.19
C LYS A 578 -7.63 1.95 -21.12
N ALA A 579 -7.43 1.79 -22.42
CA ALA A 579 -8.51 1.87 -23.40
C ALA A 579 -9.54 0.75 -23.19
N PHE A 580 -9.10 -0.47 -22.87
CA PHE A 580 -10.01 -1.58 -22.51
C PHE A 580 -10.87 -1.24 -21.28
N LEU A 581 -10.30 -0.66 -20.22
CA LEU A 581 -11.10 -0.20 -19.06
C LEU A 581 -12.11 0.91 -19.45
N ARG A 582 -11.77 1.73 -20.43
CA ARG A 582 -12.63 2.80 -20.95
C ARG A 582 -13.19 2.45 -22.31
N TYR A 583 -13.65 1.22 -22.49
CA TYR A 583 -14.21 0.72 -23.76
C TYR A 583 -15.38 1.57 -24.28
N HIS A 584 -16.07 2.28 -23.41
CA HIS A 584 -17.21 3.15 -23.73
C HIS A 584 -16.82 4.51 -24.30
N ASP A 585 -15.53 4.88 -24.24
CA ASP A 585 -15.02 6.18 -24.73
C ASP A 585 -14.69 6.07 -26.24
N PRO A 586 -15.40 6.82 -27.10
CA PRO A 586 -15.17 6.79 -28.54
C PRO A 586 -13.73 7.10 -28.98
N ASN A 587 -13.00 7.89 -28.19
CA ASN A 587 -11.59 8.20 -28.47
C ASN A 587 -10.68 6.96 -28.41
N ASN A 588 -11.10 5.90 -27.70
CA ASN A 588 -10.35 4.68 -27.60
C ASN A 588 -10.71 3.65 -28.71
N TRP A 589 -11.83 3.81 -29.39
CA TRP A 589 -12.33 2.82 -30.34
C TRP A 589 -11.40 2.50 -31.51
N PRO A 590 -10.69 3.45 -32.14
CA PRO A 590 -9.74 3.11 -33.20
C PRO A 590 -8.65 2.16 -32.72
N MET A 591 -8.05 2.43 -31.55
CA MET A 591 -7.01 1.58 -30.94
C MET A 591 -7.58 0.21 -30.54
N LEU A 592 -8.79 0.16 -29.98
CA LEU A 592 -9.43 -1.08 -29.59
C LEU A 592 -9.80 -1.94 -30.80
N ARG A 593 -10.28 -1.34 -31.91
CA ARG A 593 -10.55 -2.08 -33.17
C ARG A 593 -9.26 -2.70 -33.73
N GLU A 594 -8.17 -1.94 -33.79
CA GLU A 594 -6.87 -2.45 -34.22
C GLU A 594 -6.42 -3.65 -33.35
N ALA A 595 -6.52 -3.50 -32.03
CA ALA A 595 -6.12 -4.54 -31.09
C ALA A 595 -7.00 -5.80 -31.21
N LEU A 596 -8.33 -5.65 -31.25
CA LEU A 596 -9.26 -6.77 -31.39
C LEU A 596 -9.07 -7.54 -32.72
N MET A 597 -8.77 -6.82 -33.80
CA MET A 597 -8.44 -7.46 -35.10
C MET A 597 -7.15 -8.29 -34.99
N LYS A 598 -6.10 -7.74 -34.36
CA LYS A 598 -4.83 -8.44 -34.14
C LYS A 598 -4.96 -9.66 -33.23
N MET A 599 -5.88 -9.60 -32.27
CA MET A 599 -6.19 -10.72 -31.35
C MET A 599 -7.14 -11.76 -31.96
N GLY A 600 -7.54 -11.60 -33.23
CA GLY A 600 -8.50 -12.50 -33.86
C GLY A 600 -9.93 -12.38 -33.31
N ARG A 601 -10.26 -11.27 -32.62
CA ARG A 601 -11.55 -11.04 -31.96
C ARG A 601 -12.40 -9.97 -32.66
N ALA A 602 -12.43 -10.05 -33.99
CA ALA A 602 -13.29 -9.19 -34.80
C ALA A 602 -14.80 -9.33 -34.47
N ASP A 603 -15.19 -10.47 -33.89
CA ASP A 603 -16.54 -10.75 -33.37
C ASP A 603 -16.99 -9.73 -32.30
N LEU A 604 -16.07 -9.09 -31.61
CA LEU A 604 -16.35 -8.08 -30.59
C LEU A 604 -16.53 -6.65 -31.17
N ILE A 605 -16.41 -6.48 -32.49
CA ILE A 605 -16.58 -5.19 -33.17
C ILE A 605 -17.95 -5.14 -33.86
N GLY A 606 -18.81 -4.24 -33.43
CA GLY A 606 -20.16 -4.04 -33.99
C GLY A 606 -21.10 -3.36 -33.00
N ASN A 607 -22.38 -3.24 -33.41
CA ASN A 607 -23.39 -2.49 -32.65
C ASN A 607 -24.32 -3.38 -31.80
N GLY A 608 -24.11 -4.68 -31.78
CA GLY A 608 -24.91 -5.64 -31.00
C GLY A 608 -24.56 -5.61 -29.50
N LYS A 609 -25.47 -6.15 -28.69
CA LYS A 609 -25.31 -6.19 -27.20
C LYS A 609 -24.09 -6.99 -26.76
N HIS A 610 -23.68 -8.00 -27.52
CA HIS A 610 -22.55 -8.88 -27.19
C HIS A 610 -21.20 -8.32 -27.68
N GLN A 611 -21.20 -7.32 -28.57
CA GLN A 611 -20.00 -6.72 -29.12
C GLN A 611 -19.46 -5.64 -28.17
N LEU A 612 -18.14 -5.54 -28.06
CA LEU A 612 -17.51 -4.63 -27.10
C LEU A 612 -17.60 -3.16 -27.55
N ILE A 613 -17.26 -2.89 -28.79
CA ILE A 613 -17.18 -1.52 -29.36
C ILE A 613 -17.86 -1.46 -30.74
N PRO A 614 -18.35 -0.27 -31.14
CA PRO A 614 -19.00 -0.08 -32.44
C PRO A 614 -18.06 -0.25 -33.63
N LYS A 615 -18.63 -0.63 -34.78
CA LYS A 615 -17.92 -0.74 -36.05
C LYS A 615 -17.47 0.63 -36.57
N ASN A 616 -18.32 1.66 -36.46
CA ASN A 616 -18.10 2.98 -37.01
C ASN A 616 -17.72 3.97 -35.92
N GLN A 617 -16.95 5.00 -36.32
CA GLN A 617 -16.65 6.15 -35.45
C GLN A 617 -17.85 7.12 -35.52
N PRO A 618 -18.25 7.76 -34.39
CA PRO A 618 -19.28 8.82 -34.44
C PRO A 618 -18.85 9.99 -35.32
N VAL A 619 -19.80 10.58 -36.01
CA VAL A 619 -19.57 11.73 -36.89
C VAL A 619 -19.27 13.04 -36.14
N THR A 620 -19.63 13.07 -34.84
CA THR A 620 -19.29 14.21 -33.95
C THR A 620 -17.79 14.24 -33.69
N ASP A 621 -17.26 15.42 -33.63
CA ASP A 621 -15.85 15.82 -33.47
C ASP A 621 -15.05 15.17 -32.33
N GLY A 622 -15.51 14.05 -31.85
CA GLY A 622 -14.74 13.08 -31.04
C GLY A 622 -14.31 13.50 -29.66
N THR A 623 -14.73 14.66 -29.19
CA THR A 623 -14.44 15.07 -27.82
C THR A 623 -15.40 14.42 -26.82
N TYR A 624 -15.19 13.12 -26.53
CA TYR A 624 -15.80 12.53 -25.33
C TYR A 624 -15.26 13.31 -24.13
N GLN A 625 -16.15 14.07 -23.52
CA GLN A 625 -15.86 14.68 -22.22
C GLN A 625 -16.46 13.78 -21.16
N SER A 626 -15.58 13.23 -20.29
CA SER A 626 -16.05 12.54 -19.09
C SER A 626 -16.92 13.48 -18.26
N ALA A 627 -17.85 12.95 -17.49
CA ALA A 627 -18.66 13.75 -16.57
C ALA A 627 -17.80 14.59 -15.62
N ARG A 628 -16.61 14.11 -15.26
CA ARG A 628 -15.62 14.86 -14.48
C ARG A 628 -15.11 16.10 -15.21
N LYS A 629 -14.79 15.99 -16.49
CA LYS A 629 -14.29 17.11 -17.29
C LYS A 629 -15.40 18.15 -17.56
N LYS A 630 -16.63 17.70 -17.75
CA LYS A 630 -17.80 18.59 -17.91
C LYS A 630 -18.12 19.40 -16.66
N ASN A 631 -17.75 18.90 -15.48
CA ASN A 631 -18.04 19.55 -14.19
C ASN A 631 -16.79 20.17 -13.52
N SER A 632 -15.63 20.13 -14.18
CA SER A 632 -14.40 20.74 -13.69
C SER A 632 -14.41 22.24 -13.99
N SER A 633 -14.45 23.06 -12.95
CA SER A 633 -14.36 24.53 -13.02
C SER A 633 -12.94 25.06 -13.31
N VAL A 634 -11.98 24.19 -13.60
CA VAL A 634 -10.54 24.55 -13.69
C VAL A 634 -10.13 25.02 -15.10
N GLU A 635 -10.96 24.87 -16.13
CA GLU A 635 -10.55 25.16 -17.52
C GLU A 635 -11.03 26.50 -18.08
N THR A 636 -11.77 27.28 -17.33
CA THR A 636 -12.16 28.64 -17.84
C THR A 636 -12.03 29.64 -16.70
N GLY A 637 -11.15 30.61 -16.87
CA GLY A 637 -11.02 31.80 -16.01
C GLY A 637 -12.26 32.71 -16.01
N VAL A 638 -13.46 32.13 -16.15
CA VAL A 638 -14.74 32.80 -16.03
C VAL A 638 -15.60 32.00 -15.08
N SER A 639 -15.75 32.53 -13.88
CA SER A 639 -16.66 32.08 -12.85
C SER A 639 -18.11 32.12 -13.34
N GLN A 640 -18.60 31.06 -13.97
CA GLN A 640 -20.03 30.81 -14.02
C GLN A 640 -20.38 29.91 -12.81
N LYS A 641 -21.07 30.51 -11.83
CA LYS A 641 -21.77 29.78 -10.76
C LYS A 641 -22.81 28.85 -11.40
N VAL A 642 -22.42 27.62 -11.66
CA VAL A 642 -23.38 26.56 -11.97
C VAL A 642 -23.99 26.12 -10.66
N THR A 643 -25.16 26.60 -10.36
CA THR A 643 -26.02 26.08 -9.28
C THR A 643 -26.29 24.60 -9.57
N ALA A 644 -25.70 23.72 -8.79
CA ALA A 644 -25.98 22.30 -8.85
C ALA A 644 -27.49 22.08 -8.62
N LYS A 645 -28.20 21.60 -9.64
CA LYS A 645 -29.58 21.18 -9.47
C LYS A 645 -29.63 20.02 -8.48
N LYS A 646 -30.32 20.22 -7.33
CA LYS A 646 -30.59 19.18 -6.34
C LYS A 646 -31.11 17.93 -7.05
N GLY A 647 -30.46 16.79 -6.88
CA GLY A 647 -30.93 15.48 -7.32
C GLY A 647 -30.20 14.85 -8.53
N ARG A 648 -29.16 15.48 -9.09
CA ARG A 648 -28.36 14.84 -10.16
C ARG A 648 -27.20 14.07 -9.55
N ILE A 649 -27.28 12.76 -9.63
CA ILE A 649 -26.17 11.86 -9.25
C ILE A 649 -25.07 12.07 -10.26
N LEU A 650 -23.89 12.47 -9.75
CA LEU A 650 -22.69 12.64 -10.59
C LEU A 650 -22.16 11.25 -10.95
N THR A 651 -22.28 10.83 -12.20
CA THR A 651 -21.80 9.54 -12.71
C THR A 651 -20.27 9.44 -12.72
N GLN A 652 -19.60 10.55 -12.65
CA GLN A 652 -18.13 10.68 -12.68
C GLN A 652 -17.37 9.87 -11.63
N HIS A 653 -18.01 9.48 -10.53
CA HIS A 653 -17.39 8.73 -9.45
C HIS A 653 -17.84 7.26 -9.40
N THR A 654 -18.84 6.90 -10.18
CA THR A 654 -19.50 5.59 -10.04
C THR A 654 -19.12 4.60 -11.14
N GLY A 655 -18.68 5.09 -12.29
CA GLY A 655 -18.52 4.25 -13.49
C GLY A 655 -19.85 3.66 -14.01
N LEU A 656 -20.99 4.05 -13.46
CA LEU A 656 -22.29 3.57 -13.89
C LEU A 656 -22.75 4.33 -15.14
N PRO A 657 -23.57 3.71 -16.00
CA PRO A 657 -24.17 4.42 -17.12
C PRO A 657 -25.01 5.60 -16.62
N PRO A 658 -25.06 6.71 -17.37
CA PRO A 658 -26.04 7.75 -17.08
C PRO A 658 -27.42 7.14 -17.01
N ARG A 659 -28.23 7.52 -16.01
CA ARG A 659 -29.65 7.13 -16.00
C ARG A 659 -30.26 7.60 -17.32
N GLU A 660 -30.87 6.71 -18.06
CA GLU A 660 -31.78 7.13 -19.11
C GLU A 660 -32.85 8.00 -18.46
N THR A 661 -32.91 9.26 -18.84
CA THR A 661 -34.02 10.12 -18.47
C THR A 661 -35.24 9.49 -19.11
N GLY A 662 -36.01 8.74 -18.32
CA GLY A 662 -37.31 8.26 -18.74
C GLY A 662 -38.07 9.40 -19.36
N ALA A 663 -38.69 9.18 -20.51
CA ALA A 663 -39.49 10.14 -21.24
C ALA A 663 -40.31 10.98 -20.26
N GLY A 664 -40.11 12.30 -20.32
CA GLY A 664 -40.65 13.24 -19.35
C GLY A 664 -42.15 13.03 -19.12
N LYS A 665 -42.52 12.85 -17.86
CA LYS A 665 -43.88 13.12 -17.46
C LYS A 665 -44.17 14.59 -17.76
N PRO A 666 -45.24 14.92 -18.46
CA PRO A 666 -45.57 16.31 -18.73
C PRO A 666 -45.73 17.10 -17.43
N PRO A 667 -45.36 18.37 -17.39
CA PRO A 667 -45.42 19.17 -16.19
C PRO A 667 -46.86 19.27 -15.70
N VAL A 668 -47.10 18.81 -14.44
CA VAL A 668 -48.36 19.03 -13.77
C VAL A 668 -48.51 20.55 -13.60
N LYS A 669 -49.49 21.14 -14.28
CA LYS A 669 -49.88 22.55 -14.11
C LYS A 669 -50.38 22.69 -12.65
N ARG A 670 -49.69 23.49 -11.86
CA ARG A 670 -50.20 23.96 -10.57
C ARG A 670 -51.39 24.88 -10.82
N PRO A 671 -52.50 24.73 -10.11
CA PRO A 671 -53.59 25.68 -10.19
C PRO A 671 -53.15 27.06 -9.70
N SER A 672 -53.46 28.09 -10.48
CA SER A 672 -53.26 29.48 -10.11
C SER A 672 -54.09 29.79 -8.86
N ARG A 673 -53.46 30.21 -7.78
CA ARG A 673 -54.17 30.90 -6.70
C ARG A 673 -54.51 32.31 -7.17
N THR A 674 -55.77 32.55 -7.49
CA THR A 674 -56.38 33.88 -7.48
C THR A 674 -56.63 34.29 -6.05
N ARG A 675 -56.04 35.43 -5.69
CA ARG A 675 -56.28 36.32 -4.52
C ARG A 675 -56.50 35.69 -3.17
#